data_ee204c9c77ce62be1ceab61e0054c04d
#
_entry.id   ee204c9c77ce62be1ceab61e0054c04d
#
_cell.length_a   1.000
_cell.length_b   1.000
_cell.length_c   1.000
_cell.angle_alpha   90.00
_cell.angle_beta   90.00
_cell.angle_gamma   90.00
#
_symmetry.space_group_name_H-M   'P 1'
#
loop_
_entity.id
_entity.type
_entity.pdbx_description
1 polymer ?
#
loop_
_entity_poly.entity_id
_entity_poly.type
_entity_poly.pdbx_seq_one_letter_code
_entity_poly.pdbx_strand_id
1 'polypeptide(L)'
;MTAIASPVPVQKSLRQRLIGFNLLTAIILGVAGWWIGDLVGSRIHTASTVYYSTEAGANDIEVFLGYFFGVIGFLIGLGFANYPVRRMLGHPASKPDHDEVTGAWVGDHWHGAEPGIWKYLRMSTDHKIVSLQYLGGIGVFFAIAGLNAMLIRTELLSPSTHVFGANQYLTLVGLHGTMMMGMMTSSILGPFANWVVPLMIGSRRLAFPRIEALTFWLLMAAGVILLTTIFFGGFQTGWTGYEPLSDQGTVGFDAYIGFFSLVGLSMCLLGLNLLVTIVTMRAPGLTWSRLPIFCWSVVATCVLMVLASPMLIACLLMGAMDRTAQTAFFIPGNGGSAQLYQNLFWVFGHPEVYVVAIPGFGIVLELLPVFTRKPLWGYRTAVAGMMGVMLLSFFVWQHHLFVSGIDADLRPFFMLSTEAISLPTGFTFLCVLGTLWRGRIRLTVPMLFCMGWAFNFLWGGISGVFLSDVPSDVGTHGSFFSMAHFHYTIMGGLIFTFFAAIYYWGPKMTGYKFSERLGKWHFWLLFVAFNSTFGPLFALGMLGMPRRVVTYPSSLQSLNDWVSISAFFIGVSMLIFLWNVIRSLVIKRVPEEANPWQSKSPEFQLPTPLPAYDFVEWPDIGPEPYPYGVPQEQPPGALAPVGGAA
;
A
#
# COMPACT_ATOMS: atom_id res chain seq x y z
N MET A 1 -34.80 27.63 -1.10
CA MET A 1 -33.97 26.45 -0.79
C MET A 1 -33.75 26.43 0.72
N THR A 2 -34.55 25.68 1.44
CA THR A 2 -34.42 25.52 2.89
C THR A 2 -33.25 24.60 3.16
N ALA A 3 -32.23 25.11 3.86
CA ALA A 3 -31.10 24.31 4.33
C ALA A 3 -31.66 23.16 5.18
N ILE A 4 -31.47 21.92 4.72
CA ILE A 4 -31.79 20.73 5.51
C ILE A 4 -30.79 20.72 6.66
N ALA A 5 -31.29 20.99 7.87
CA ALA A 5 -30.48 20.93 9.09
C ALA A 5 -29.91 19.53 9.21
N SER A 6 -28.58 19.42 9.23
CA SER A 6 -27.89 18.15 9.53
C SER A 6 -28.41 17.63 10.87
N PRO A 7 -28.78 16.33 11.00
CA PRO A 7 -29.25 15.78 12.25
C PRO A 7 -28.19 16.02 13.34
N VAL A 8 -28.63 16.62 14.44
CA VAL A 8 -27.75 16.89 15.61
C VAL A 8 -27.20 15.54 16.09
N PRO A 9 -25.88 15.39 16.17
CA PRO A 9 -25.27 14.13 16.60
C PRO A 9 -25.73 13.80 18.02
N VAL A 10 -26.36 12.66 18.22
CA VAL A 10 -26.69 12.16 19.56
C VAL A 10 -25.37 11.87 20.28
N GLN A 11 -25.06 12.67 21.31
CA GLN A 11 -23.87 12.44 22.14
C GLN A 11 -24.07 11.16 22.96
N LYS A 12 -23.44 10.07 22.52
CA LYS A 12 -23.40 8.84 23.31
C LYS A 12 -22.47 9.00 24.52
N SER A 13 -22.89 8.48 25.67
CA SER A 13 -22.03 8.42 26.87
C SER A 13 -20.81 7.53 26.61
N LEU A 14 -19.73 7.69 27.38
CA LEU A 14 -18.53 6.87 27.28
C LEU A 14 -18.89 5.37 27.38
N ARG A 15 -19.77 5.00 28.31
CA ARG A 15 -20.27 3.62 28.47
C ARG A 15 -20.94 3.10 27.18
N GLN A 16 -21.77 3.90 26.54
CA GLN A 16 -22.44 3.54 25.27
C GLN A 16 -21.45 3.44 24.09
N ARG A 17 -20.30 4.10 24.19
CA ARG A 17 -19.22 4.02 23.19
C ARG A 17 -18.35 2.78 23.37
N LEU A 18 -18.15 2.33 24.62
CA LEU A 18 -17.35 1.14 24.95
C LEU A 18 -18.13 -0.16 24.79
N ILE A 19 -19.47 -0.12 24.96
CA ILE A 19 -20.35 -1.29 24.79
C ILE A 19 -20.88 -1.30 23.34
N GLY A 20 -20.68 -2.41 22.63
CA GLY A 20 -21.14 -2.62 21.26
C GLY A 20 -20.01 -2.99 20.31
N PHE A 21 -20.26 -3.00 19.02
CA PHE A 21 -19.27 -3.34 18.00
C PHE A 21 -18.27 -2.20 17.81
N ASN A 22 -17.04 -2.39 18.29
CA ASN A 22 -15.94 -1.41 18.23
C ASN A 22 -14.60 -2.12 18.40
N LEU A 23 -13.49 -1.37 18.32
CA LEU A 23 -12.14 -1.92 18.43
C LEU A 23 -11.90 -2.64 19.77
N LEU A 24 -12.44 -2.15 20.90
CA LEU A 24 -12.27 -2.80 22.19
C LEU A 24 -12.94 -4.19 22.21
N THR A 25 -14.19 -4.28 21.72
CA THR A 25 -14.91 -5.55 21.62
C THR A 25 -14.21 -6.50 20.64
N ALA A 26 -13.66 -5.95 19.55
CA ALA A 26 -12.89 -6.71 18.58
C ALA A 26 -11.61 -7.32 19.22
N ILE A 27 -10.88 -6.55 19.99
CA ILE A 27 -9.69 -7.04 20.70
C ILE A 27 -10.08 -8.14 21.69
N ILE A 28 -11.12 -7.92 22.50
CA ILE A 28 -11.57 -8.92 23.50
C ILE A 28 -11.96 -10.23 22.82
N LEU A 29 -12.80 -10.17 21.78
CA LEU A 29 -13.22 -11.37 21.05
C LEU A 29 -12.10 -11.97 20.18
N GLY A 30 -11.16 -11.16 19.72
CA GLY A 30 -9.95 -11.64 19.04
C GLY A 30 -9.07 -12.47 19.98
N VAL A 31 -8.80 -11.97 21.18
CA VAL A 31 -8.05 -12.70 22.21
C VAL A 31 -8.80 -13.99 22.63
N ALA A 32 -10.11 -13.91 22.87
CA ALA A 32 -10.91 -15.09 23.18
C ALA A 32 -10.89 -16.12 22.04
N GLY A 33 -10.99 -15.68 20.79
CA GLY A 33 -10.86 -16.53 19.61
C GLY A 33 -9.49 -17.19 19.53
N TRP A 34 -8.41 -16.43 19.81
CA TRP A 34 -7.05 -16.97 19.84
C TRP A 34 -6.92 -18.09 20.88
N TRP A 35 -7.43 -17.90 22.10
CA TRP A 35 -7.44 -18.94 23.14
C TRP A 35 -8.25 -20.18 22.73
N ILE A 36 -9.38 -20.01 22.04
CA ILE A 36 -10.18 -21.13 21.51
C ILE A 36 -9.36 -21.89 20.45
N GLY A 37 -8.69 -21.18 19.54
CA GLY A 37 -7.86 -21.79 18.51
C GLY A 37 -6.67 -22.56 19.07
N ASP A 38 -5.98 -21.99 20.03
CA ASP A 38 -4.88 -22.61 20.78
C ASP A 38 -5.36 -23.91 21.50
N LEU A 39 -6.51 -23.85 22.17
CA LEU A 39 -7.10 -25.03 22.82
C LEU A 39 -7.49 -26.13 21.81
N VAL A 40 -8.02 -25.77 20.65
CA VAL A 40 -8.34 -26.72 19.57
C VAL A 40 -7.05 -27.31 19.00
N GLY A 41 -6.05 -26.48 18.75
CA GLY A 41 -4.73 -26.89 18.26
C GLY A 41 -4.05 -27.89 19.22
N SER A 42 -4.06 -27.61 20.52
CA SER A 42 -3.47 -28.50 21.52
C SER A 42 -4.14 -29.89 21.58
N ARG A 43 -5.44 -29.94 21.28
CA ARG A 43 -6.16 -31.26 21.20
C ARG A 43 -5.79 -32.04 19.93
N ILE A 44 -5.58 -31.35 18.82
CA ILE A 44 -5.13 -31.97 17.57
C ILE A 44 -3.68 -32.43 17.73
N HIS A 45 -2.85 -31.59 18.31
CA HIS A 45 -1.44 -31.90 18.57
C HIS A 45 -1.26 -33.18 19.38
N THR A 46 -1.99 -33.36 20.50
CA THR A 46 -1.92 -34.59 21.31
C THR A 46 -2.26 -35.87 20.54
N ALA A 47 -2.96 -35.74 19.41
CA ALA A 47 -3.28 -36.87 18.54
C ALA A 47 -2.21 -37.15 17.46
N SER A 48 -1.32 -36.19 17.17
CA SER A 48 -0.38 -36.24 16.04
C SER A 48 1.11 -36.33 16.40
N THR A 49 1.47 -36.46 17.66
CA THR A 49 2.84 -36.36 18.21
C THR A 49 3.90 -37.35 17.71
N VAL A 50 3.67 -38.07 16.63
CA VAL A 50 4.58 -39.14 16.20
C VAL A 50 5.70 -38.64 15.25
N TYR A 51 5.66 -37.44 14.71
CA TYR A 51 6.52 -37.09 13.58
C TYR A 51 7.40 -35.85 13.68
N TYR A 52 7.15 -34.90 14.55
CA TYR A 52 8.00 -33.71 14.64
C TYR A 52 9.07 -33.87 15.72
N SER A 53 10.29 -34.09 15.29
CA SER A 53 11.46 -34.23 16.19
C SER A 53 11.99 -32.87 16.70
N THR A 54 11.33 -31.77 16.41
CA THR A 54 11.68 -30.43 16.91
C THR A 54 10.53 -29.85 17.69
N GLU A 55 10.82 -29.26 18.86
CA GLU A 55 9.83 -28.56 19.70
C GLU A 55 9.06 -27.47 18.93
N ALA A 56 9.61 -26.94 17.83
CA ALA A 56 8.98 -25.94 16.97
C ALA A 56 7.73 -26.48 16.24
N GLY A 57 7.75 -27.69 15.69
CA GLY A 57 6.61 -28.25 14.96
C GLY A 57 5.41 -28.57 15.83
N ALA A 58 5.62 -28.77 17.11
CA ALA A 58 4.57 -29.12 18.07
C ALA A 58 3.59 -27.94 18.34
N ASN A 59 4.08 -26.72 18.30
CA ASN A 59 3.29 -25.54 18.65
C ASN A 59 2.72 -24.80 17.41
N ASP A 60 3.15 -25.14 16.20
CA ASP A 60 2.74 -24.45 14.98
C ASP A 60 1.23 -24.52 14.75
N ILE A 61 0.61 -25.69 14.94
CA ILE A 61 -0.84 -25.84 14.75
C ILE A 61 -1.65 -25.05 15.78
N GLU A 62 -1.18 -24.96 17.02
CA GLU A 62 -1.79 -24.18 18.10
C GLU A 62 -1.80 -22.69 17.74
N VAL A 63 -0.65 -22.15 17.35
CA VAL A 63 -0.48 -20.75 17.00
C VAL A 63 -1.24 -20.42 15.71
N PHE A 64 -1.17 -21.28 14.70
CA PHE A 64 -1.89 -21.07 13.44
C PHE A 64 -3.41 -21.02 13.64
N LEU A 65 -3.99 -21.99 14.39
CA LEU A 65 -5.41 -21.98 14.73
C LEU A 65 -5.76 -20.84 15.67
N GLY A 66 -4.85 -20.44 16.56
CA GLY A 66 -4.98 -19.25 17.38
C GLY A 66 -5.18 -18.00 16.51
N TYR A 67 -4.34 -17.77 15.52
CA TYR A 67 -4.51 -16.65 14.58
C TYR A 67 -5.80 -16.75 13.78
N PHE A 68 -6.15 -17.91 13.25
CA PHE A 68 -7.37 -18.11 12.48
C PHE A 68 -8.64 -17.76 13.27
N PHE A 69 -8.81 -18.36 14.45
CA PHE A 69 -9.97 -18.07 15.31
C PHE A 69 -9.90 -16.67 15.93
N GLY A 70 -8.69 -16.15 16.18
CA GLY A 70 -8.45 -14.79 16.63
C GLY A 70 -8.96 -13.75 15.64
N VAL A 71 -8.66 -13.92 14.36
CA VAL A 71 -9.17 -13.04 13.28
C VAL A 71 -10.70 -13.13 13.18
N ILE A 72 -11.27 -14.32 13.24
CA ILE A 72 -12.73 -14.50 13.23
C ILE A 72 -13.37 -13.76 14.41
N GLY A 73 -12.86 -13.97 15.63
CA GLY A 73 -13.34 -13.28 16.83
C GLY A 73 -13.23 -11.75 16.71
N PHE A 74 -12.11 -11.26 16.20
CA PHE A 74 -11.86 -9.84 15.95
C PHE A 74 -12.89 -9.25 14.98
N LEU A 75 -13.14 -9.90 13.86
CA LEU A 75 -14.13 -9.45 12.87
C LEU A 75 -15.56 -9.51 13.42
N ILE A 76 -15.91 -10.53 14.23
CA ILE A 76 -17.19 -10.59 14.93
C ILE A 76 -17.33 -9.40 15.89
N GLY A 77 -16.29 -9.08 16.65
CA GLY A 77 -16.28 -7.95 17.59
C GLY A 77 -16.41 -6.58 16.91
N LEU A 78 -15.97 -6.43 15.66
CA LEU A 78 -16.23 -5.26 14.83
C LEU A 78 -17.65 -5.21 14.25
N GLY A 79 -18.40 -6.31 14.30
CA GLY A 79 -19.77 -6.39 13.82
C GLY A 79 -19.96 -6.93 12.40
N PHE A 80 -18.93 -7.49 11.78
CA PHE A 80 -19.06 -8.06 10.42
C PHE A 80 -20.07 -9.21 10.34
N ALA A 81 -20.22 -10.01 11.42
CA ALA A 81 -21.22 -11.08 11.49
C ALA A 81 -22.66 -10.57 11.71
N ASN A 82 -22.85 -9.34 12.16
CA ASN A 82 -24.17 -8.85 12.57
C ASN A 82 -25.17 -8.82 11.39
N TYR A 83 -24.76 -8.36 10.22
CA TYR A 83 -25.65 -8.28 9.07
C TYR A 83 -26.11 -9.66 8.57
N PRO A 84 -25.23 -10.62 8.23
CA PRO A 84 -25.64 -11.94 7.80
C PRO A 84 -26.49 -12.65 8.87
N VAL A 85 -26.09 -12.59 10.15
CA VAL A 85 -26.85 -13.21 11.24
C VAL A 85 -28.27 -12.61 11.37
N ARG A 86 -28.42 -11.27 11.32
CA ARG A 86 -29.76 -10.64 11.35
C ARG A 86 -30.61 -11.08 10.16
N ARG A 87 -30.04 -11.20 8.97
CA ARG A 87 -30.75 -11.69 7.78
C ARG A 87 -31.19 -13.13 7.94
N MET A 88 -30.33 -13.98 8.47
CA MET A 88 -30.66 -15.39 8.74
C MET A 88 -31.79 -15.53 9.80
N LEU A 89 -31.85 -14.62 10.78
CA LEU A 89 -32.91 -14.55 11.78
C LEU A 89 -34.18 -13.86 11.29
N GLY A 90 -34.33 -13.55 10.01
CA GLY A 90 -35.52 -12.96 9.42
C GLY A 90 -35.69 -11.46 9.70
N HIS A 91 -34.72 -10.78 10.32
CA HIS A 91 -34.80 -9.35 10.50
C HIS A 91 -34.70 -8.61 9.16
N PRO A 92 -35.47 -7.56 8.90
CA PRO A 92 -35.35 -6.78 7.69
C PRO A 92 -33.94 -6.24 7.56
N ALA A 93 -33.46 -6.07 6.32
CA ALA A 93 -32.28 -5.27 6.05
C ALA A 93 -32.46 -3.92 6.79
N SER A 94 -31.36 -3.38 7.35
CA SER A 94 -31.38 -2.01 7.90
C SER A 94 -32.16 -1.09 6.97
N LYS A 95 -32.85 -0.08 7.54
CA LYS A 95 -33.67 0.91 6.81
C LYS A 95 -33.02 1.27 5.46
N PRO A 96 -33.82 1.47 4.42
CA PRO A 96 -33.27 1.78 3.09
C PRO A 96 -32.26 2.91 3.18
N ASP A 97 -31.17 2.78 2.47
CA ASP A 97 -30.07 3.75 2.41
C ASP A 97 -30.51 5.08 1.74
N HIS A 98 -31.82 5.29 1.57
CA HIS A 98 -32.40 6.46 0.96
C HIS A 98 -33.33 7.18 1.94
N ASP A 99 -33.25 8.50 1.95
CA ASP A 99 -34.21 9.36 2.60
C ASP A 99 -35.59 9.18 1.91
N GLU A 100 -36.61 8.81 2.67
CA GLU A 100 -37.95 8.52 2.14
C GLU A 100 -38.60 9.75 1.48
N VAL A 101 -38.17 10.96 1.84
CA VAL A 101 -38.76 12.22 1.35
C VAL A 101 -38.03 12.74 0.11
N THR A 102 -36.70 12.64 0.09
CA THR A 102 -35.89 13.21 -0.98
C THR A 102 -35.40 12.18 -1.99
N GLY A 103 -35.56 10.88 -1.70
CA GLY A 103 -34.94 9.80 -2.49
C GLY A 103 -33.41 9.77 -2.47
N ALA A 104 -32.80 10.71 -1.72
CA ALA A 104 -31.33 10.79 -1.63
C ALA A 104 -30.79 9.62 -0.82
N TRP A 105 -29.70 9.05 -1.29
CA TRP A 105 -28.97 8.02 -0.53
C TRP A 105 -28.38 8.63 0.75
N VAL A 106 -28.77 8.08 1.90
CA VAL A 106 -28.46 8.65 3.24
C VAL A 106 -27.22 7.99 3.85
N GLY A 107 -26.61 7.05 3.14
CA GLY A 107 -25.52 6.23 3.66
C GLY A 107 -26.03 5.13 4.61
N ASP A 108 -25.18 4.15 4.86
CA ASP A 108 -25.49 3.13 5.83
C ASP A 108 -25.49 3.76 7.24
N HIS A 109 -26.67 4.04 7.82
CA HIS A 109 -26.86 4.61 9.16
C HIS A 109 -26.35 3.72 10.30
N TRP A 110 -25.61 2.68 9.97
CA TRP A 110 -25.03 1.73 10.92
C TRP A 110 -24.22 2.40 12.03
N HIS A 111 -23.68 3.57 11.74
CA HIS A 111 -22.84 4.33 12.67
C HIS A 111 -23.13 5.82 12.53
N GLY A 112 -24.35 6.23 12.94
CA GLY A 112 -24.72 7.64 12.98
C GLY A 112 -23.52 8.52 13.36
N ALA A 113 -23.42 9.70 12.79
CA ALA A 113 -22.29 10.62 12.86
C ALA A 113 -21.69 10.74 14.29
N GLU A 114 -20.81 9.82 14.66
CA GLU A 114 -20.08 9.92 15.91
C GLU A 114 -19.01 11.01 15.78
N PRO A 115 -19.01 12.02 16.65
CA PRO A 115 -18.00 13.06 16.58
C PRO A 115 -16.63 12.55 17.00
N GLY A 116 -15.57 13.11 16.42
CA GLY A 116 -14.19 12.90 16.83
C GLY A 116 -13.56 11.59 16.34
N ILE A 117 -12.58 11.09 17.12
CA ILE A 117 -11.74 9.95 16.75
C ILE A 117 -12.50 8.61 16.73
N TRP A 118 -13.61 8.50 17.44
CA TRP A 118 -14.34 7.25 17.64
C TRP A 118 -14.88 6.64 16.33
N LYS A 119 -15.19 7.48 15.32
CA LYS A 119 -15.61 7.02 14.00
C LYS A 119 -14.54 6.19 13.27
N TYR A 120 -13.28 6.43 13.59
CA TYR A 120 -12.14 5.69 12.99
C TYR A 120 -11.80 4.38 13.72
N LEU A 121 -12.36 4.15 14.91
CA LEU A 121 -12.14 2.95 15.71
C LEU A 121 -13.28 1.92 15.56
N ARG A 122 -14.05 2.02 14.50
CA ARG A 122 -15.21 1.15 14.20
C ARG A 122 -15.22 0.80 12.71
N MET A 123 -15.98 -0.24 12.39
CA MET A 123 -16.32 -0.55 11.01
C MET A 123 -17.12 0.63 10.42
N SER A 124 -16.78 1.06 9.24
CA SER A 124 -17.49 2.08 8.47
C SER A 124 -17.67 1.63 7.02
N THR A 125 -18.81 1.98 6.42
CA THR A 125 -19.07 1.78 4.99
C THR A 125 -18.93 3.06 4.17
N ASP A 126 -18.57 4.17 4.81
CA ASP A 126 -18.22 5.42 4.13
C ASP A 126 -16.76 5.34 3.65
N HIS A 127 -16.56 5.32 2.34
CA HIS A 127 -15.25 5.23 1.74
C HIS A 127 -14.29 6.35 2.20
N LYS A 128 -14.82 7.54 2.55
CA LYS A 128 -14.02 8.66 3.07
C LYS A 128 -13.42 8.35 4.46
N ILE A 129 -14.23 7.72 5.32
CA ILE A 129 -13.76 7.29 6.65
C ILE A 129 -12.78 6.15 6.53
N VAL A 130 -13.10 5.14 5.70
CA VAL A 130 -12.23 3.97 5.48
C VAL A 130 -10.88 4.40 4.90
N SER A 131 -10.86 5.35 3.97
CA SER A 131 -9.63 5.93 3.41
C SER A 131 -8.73 6.56 4.48
N LEU A 132 -9.32 7.31 5.42
CA LEU A 132 -8.58 7.90 6.53
C LEU A 132 -8.14 6.85 7.57
N GLN A 133 -8.93 5.79 7.76
CA GLN A 133 -8.52 4.63 8.54
C GLN A 133 -7.28 3.97 7.92
N TYR A 134 -7.27 3.72 6.60
CA TYR A 134 -6.10 3.22 5.87
C TYR A 134 -4.90 4.14 6.03
N LEU A 135 -5.06 5.45 5.85
CA LEU A 135 -3.96 6.40 5.96
C LEU A 135 -3.33 6.38 7.36
N GLY A 136 -4.15 6.34 8.41
CA GLY A 136 -3.69 6.26 9.79
C GLY A 136 -3.04 4.92 10.12
N GLY A 137 -3.68 3.80 9.77
CA GLY A 137 -3.19 2.46 10.06
C GLY A 137 -1.88 2.15 9.34
N ILE A 138 -1.82 2.43 8.03
CA ILE A 138 -0.58 2.27 7.24
C ILE A 138 0.52 3.18 7.80
N GLY A 139 0.20 4.42 8.19
CA GLY A 139 1.16 5.33 8.80
C GLY A 139 1.81 4.78 10.07
N VAL A 140 1.05 4.09 10.91
CA VAL A 140 1.58 3.43 12.13
C VAL A 140 2.54 2.31 11.76
N PHE A 141 2.14 1.39 10.88
CA PHE A 141 3.02 0.27 10.48
C PHE A 141 4.24 0.73 9.68
N PHE A 142 4.10 1.78 8.86
CA PHE A 142 5.22 2.44 8.20
C PHE A 142 6.24 2.97 9.20
N ALA A 143 5.78 3.62 10.28
CA ALA A 143 6.66 4.13 11.33
C ALA A 143 7.38 2.99 12.06
N ILE A 144 6.68 1.88 12.39
CA ILE A 144 7.28 0.71 13.04
C ILE A 144 8.33 0.06 12.12
N ALA A 145 7.99 -0.15 10.85
CA ALA A 145 8.91 -0.73 9.88
C ALA A 145 10.14 0.18 9.62
N GLY A 146 9.93 1.51 9.61
CA GLY A 146 10.99 2.50 9.52
C GLY A 146 11.91 2.47 10.74
N LEU A 147 11.35 2.32 11.95
CA LEU A 147 12.15 2.14 13.16
C LEU A 147 13.01 0.88 13.08
N ASN A 148 12.47 -0.25 12.61
CA ASN A 148 13.26 -1.46 12.39
C ASN A 148 14.43 -1.21 11.44
N ALA A 149 14.23 -0.41 10.36
CA ALA A 149 15.32 0.00 9.47
C ALA A 149 16.41 0.81 10.18
N MET A 150 16.03 1.71 11.10
CA MET A 150 17.01 2.45 11.89
C MET A 150 17.81 1.52 12.80
N LEU A 151 17.18 0.54 13.43
CA LEU A 151 17.85 -0.48 14.25
C LEU A 151 18.80 -1.36 13.40
N ILE A 152 18.39 -1.77 12.20
CA ILE A 152 19.26 -2.48 11.24
C ILE A 152 20.49 -1.64 10.92
N ARG A 153 20.33 -0.34 10.67
CA ARG A 153 21.47 0.54 10.35
C ARG A 153 22.35 0.82 11.57
N THR A 154 21.79 0.79 12.78
CA THR A 154 22.56 0.86 14.03
C THR A 154 23.49 -0.35 14.17
N GLU A 155 23.01 -1.57 13.89
CA GLU A 155 23.83 -2.78 13.90
C GLU A 155 24.99 -2.69 12.91
N LEU A 156 24.76 -2.13 11.72
CA LEU A 156 25.75 -2.04 10.66
C LEU A 156 26.71 -0.84 10.77
N LEU A 157 26.73 -0.12 11.90
CA LEU A 157 27.74 0.91 12.19
C LEU A 157 29.12 0.29 12.48
N SER A 158 29.18 -0.97 12.95
CA SER A 158 30.43 -1.64 13.23
C SER A 158 30.41 -3.06 12.67
N PRO A 159 31.50 -3.52 12.03
CA PRO A 159 31.59 -4.89 11.55
C PRO A 159 31.88 -5.91 12.66
N SER A 160 32.26 -5.45 13.87
CA SER A 160 32.76 -6.32 14.96
C SER A 160 32.04 -6.11 16.29
N THR A 161 31.36 -4.98 16.48
CA THR A 161 30.62 -4.69 17.72
C THR A 161 29.14 -4.81 17.43
N HIS A 162 28.49 -5.77 18.10
CA HIS A 162 27.09 -6.11 17.87
C HIS A 162 26.19 -5.57 18.99
N VAL A 163 25.10 -4.91 18.61
CA VAL A 163 24.02 -4.46 19.51
C VAL A 163 22.99 -5.57 19.66
N PHE A 164 22.75 -6.33 18.59
CA PHE A 164 21.75 -7.39 18.53
C PHE A 164 22.42 -8.75 18.28
N GLY A 165 21.83 -9.82 18.83
CA GLY A 165 22.18 -11.17 18.41
C GLY A 165 21.78 -11.43 16.95
N ALA A 166 22.45 -12.40 16.29
CA ALA A 166 22.22 -12.67 14.87
C ALA A 166 20.74 -12.93 14.52
N ASN A 167 20.05 -13.75 15.32
CA ASN A 167 18.61 -14.04 15.11
C ASN A 167 17.73 -12.80 15.32
N GLN A 168 18.05 -11.95 16.29
CA GLN A 168 17.33 -10.69 16.52
C GLN A 168 17.51 -9.74 15.33
N TYR A 169 18.74 -9.59 14.85
CA TYR A 169 19.02 -8.78 13.67
C TYR A 169 18.27 -9.28 12.43
N LEU A 170 18.31 -10.58 12.15
CA LEU A 170 17.58 -11.18 11.03
C LEU A 170 16.06 -11.04 11.18
N THR A 171 15.54 -11.09 12.40
CA THR A 171 14.13 -10.79 12.69
C THR A 171 13.80 -9.32 12.39
N LEU A 172 14.66 -8.36 12.75
CA LEU A 172 14.47 -6.95 12.39
C LEU A 172 14.45 -6.76 10.87
N VAL A 173 15.36 -7.42 10.13
CA VAL A 173 15.38 -7.43 8.66
C VAL A 173 14.10 -8.03 8.09
N GLY A 174 13.64 -9.15 8.65
CA GLY A 174 12.40 -9.80 8.29
C GLY A 174 11.19 -8.90 8.50
N LEU A 175 11.03 -8.33 9.68
CA LEU A 175 9.94 -7.41 10.04
C LEU A 175 9.92 -6.16 9.17
N HIS A 176 11.10 -5.51 8.98
CA HIS A 176 11.20 -4.36 8.11
C HIS A 176 10.73 -4.67 6.69
N GLY A 177 11.30 -5.71 6.07
CA GLY A 177 10.98 -6.08 4.69
C GLY A 177 9.54 -6.52 4.52
N THR A 178 9.03 -7.37 5.41
CA THR A 178 7.66 -7.90 5.34
C THR A 178 6.60 -6.81 5.52
N MET A 179 6.79 -5.90 6.49
CA MET A 179 5.87 -4.77 6.67
C MET A 179 5.93 -3.80 5.51
N MET A 180 7.13 -3.47 5.03
CA MET A 180 7.28 -2.52 3.91
C MET A 180 6.71 -3.10 2.62
N MET A 181 6.84 -4.39 2.37
CA MET A 181 6.23 -5.01 1.19
C MET A 181 4.71 -5.17 1.39
N GLY A 182 4.24 -5.86 2.40
CA GLY A 182 2.83 -6.19 2.56
C GLY A 182 1.92 -4.99 2.89
N MET A 183 2.34 -4.09 3.80
CA MET A 183 1.49 -2.95 4.17
C MET A 183 1.52 -1.83 3.14
N MET A 184 2.70 -1.58 2.53
CA MET A 184 2.84 -0.48 1.59
C MET A 184 2.21 -0.75 0.23
N THR A 185 1.97 -2.00 -0.16
CA THR A 185 1.21 -2.34 -1.39
C THR A 185 -0.19 -1.74 -1.40
N SER A 186 -0.82 -1.61 -0.23
CA SER A 186 -2.12 -0.94 -0.09
C SER A 186 -2.03 0.57 0.14
N SER A 187 -0.82 1.16 0.21
CA SER A 187 -0.62 2.54 0.65
C SER A 187 -1.16 3.62 -0.29
N ILE A 188 -1.36 3.32 -1.56
CA ILE A 188 -2.01 4.24 -2.51
C ILE A 188 -3.47 3.87 -2.71
N LEU A 189 -3.79 2.59 -2.93
CA LEU A 189 -5.16 2.19 -3.21
C LEU A 189 -6.07 2.35 -1.98
N GLY A 190 -5.63 1.92 -0.81
CA GLY A 190 -6.39 2.03 0.42
C GLY A 190 -6.79 3.47 0.76
N PRO A 191 -5.84 4.37 1.02
CA PRO A 191 -6.18 5.74 1.42
C PRO A 191 -6.60 6.65 0.27
N PHE A 192 -6.00 6.54 -0.90
CA PHE A 192 -6.25 7.51 -1.97
C PHE A 192 -7.23 7.00 -3.02
N ALA A 193 -7.05 5.79 -3.58
CA ALA A 193 -7.98 5.33 -4.61
C ALA A 193 -9.40 5.16 -4.05
N ASN A 194 -9.56 4.64 -2.84
CA ASN A 194 -10.87 4.54 -2.19
C ASN A 194 -11.54 5.90 -2.00
N TRP A 195 -10.76 6.94 -1.68
CA TRP A 195 -11.29 8.29 -1.49
C TRP A 195 -11.54 9.00 -2.82
N VAL A 196 -10.57 8.93 -3.74
CA VAL A 196 -10.53 9.76 -4.96
C VAL A 196 -11.33 9.14 -6.11
N VAL A 197 -11.23 7.81 -6.31
CA VAL A 197 -11.85 7.15 -7.47
C VAL A 197 -13.36 7.38 -7.55
N PRO A 198 -14.16 7.17 -6.48
CA PRO A 198 -15.57 7.48 -6.54
C PRO A 198 -15.83 8.93 -6.97
N LEU A 199 -15.08 9.88 -6.42
CA LEU A 199 -15.21 11.30 -6.73
C LEU A 199 -14.84 11.62 -8.18
N MET A 200 -13.75 11.05 -8.69
CA MET A 200 -13.29 11.25 -10.08
C MET A 200 -14.24 10.67 -11.12
N ILE A 201 -14.90 9.55 -10.79
CA ILE A 201 -15.83 8.91 -11.73
C ILE A 201 -17.28 9.34 -11.54
N GLY A 202 -17.56 10.24 -10.58
CA GLY A 202 -18.90 10.72 -10.27
C GLY A 202 -19.77 9.71 -9.53
N SER A 203 -19.17 8.69 -8.91
CA SER A 203 -19.90 7.72 -8.09
C SER A 203 -20.10 8.23 -6.67
N ARG A 204 -21.23 7.86 -6.06
CA ARG A 204 -21.58 8.23 -4.67
C ARG A 204 -20.95 7.28 -3.64
N ARG A 205 -20.45 6.11 -4.05
CA ARG A 205 -19.89 5.06 -3.18
C ARG A 205 -19.07 4.07 -4.00
N LEU A 206 -18.37 3.18 -3.30
CA LEU A 206 -17.81 1.97 -3.90
C LEU A 206 -18.88 0.91 -4.16
N ALA A 207 -18.62 -0.03 -5.08
CA ALA A 207 -19.56 -1.09 -5.43
C ALA A 207 -19.94 -1.97 -4.22
N PHE A 208 -18.93 -2.30 -3.38
CA PHE A 208 -19.12 -3.18 -2.22
C PHE A 208 -18.59 -2.52 -0.93
N PRO A 209 -19.32 -1.57 -0.31
CA PRO A 209 -18.79 -0.80 0.83
C PRO A 209 -18.43 -1.63 2.07
N ARG A 210 -19.07 -2.81 2.27
CA ARG A 210 -18.74 -3.71 3.38
C ARG A 210 -17.47 -4.51 3.12
N ILE A 211 -17.20 -4.87 1.86
CA ILE A 211 -15.93 -5.49 1.48
C ILE A 211 -14.81 -4.49 1.70
N GLU A 212 -15.03 -3.21 1.39
CA GLU A 212 -14.06 -2.15 1.65
C GLU A 212 -13.69 -2.04 3.13
N ALA A 213 -14.68 -2.02 4.00
CA ALA A 213 -14.43 -2.03 5.44
C ALA A 213 -13.67 -3.29 5.88
N LEU A 214 -14.00 -4.45 5.30
CA LEU A 214 -13.34 -5.73 5.61
C LEU A 214 -11.86 -5.69 5.21
N THR A 215 -11.52 -5.16 4.02
CA THR A 215 -10.13 -5.11 3.55
C THR A 215 -9.24 -4.31 4.48
N PHE A 216 -9.71 -3.16 4.98
CA PHE A 216 -8.97 -2.38 5.98
C PHE A 216 -8.72 -3.19 7.27
N TRP A 217 -9.76 -3.81 7.84
CA TRP A 217 -9.60 -4.51 9.12
C TRP A 217 -8.82 -5.81 9.01
N LEU A 218 -8.85 -6.50 7.86
CA LEU A 218 -7.96 -7.63 7.57
C LEU A 218 -6.49 -7.17 7.55
N LEU A 219 -6.20 -6.03 6.91
CA LEU A 219 -4.85 -5.47 6.86
C LEU A 219 -4.35 -5.08 8.26
N MET A 220 -5.20 -4.51 9.10
CA MET A 220 -4.83 -4.16 10.48
C MET A 220 -4.58 -5.40 11.34
N ALA A 221 -5.42 -6.42 11.21
CA ALA A 221 -5.22 -7.71 11.89
C ALA A 221 -3.92 -8.37 11.45
N ALA A 222 -3.62 -8.37 10.15
CA ALA A 222 -2.37 -8.88 9.60
C ALA A 222 -1.15 -8.21 10.26
N GLY A 223 -1.12 -6.88 10.30
CA GLY A 223 0.00 -6.15 10.90
C GLY A 223 0.20 -6.46 12.39
N VAL A 224 -0.88 -6.62 13.14
CA VAL A 224 -0.80 -7.03 14.56
C VAL A 224 -0.26 -8.45 14.68
N ILE A 225 -0.74 -9.40 13.87
CA ILE A 225 -0.24 -10.78 13.84
C ILE A 225 1.26 -10.79 13.57
N LEU A 226 1.74 -10.07 12.57
CA LEU A 226 3.17 -10.04 12.26
C LEU A 226 4.01 -9.54 13.45
N LEU A 227 3.54 -8.55 14.20
CA LEU A 227 4.25 -8.05 15.38
C LEU A 227 4.35 -9.09 16.51
N THR A 228 3.43 -10.04 16.58
CA THR A 228 3.49 -11.10 17.60
C THR A 228 4.67 -12.05 17.42
N THR A 229 5.29 -12.09 16.23
CA THR A 229 6.46 -12.94 15.95
C THR A 229 7.59 -12.76 16.96
N ILE A 230 7.75 -11.55 17.53
CA ILE A 230 8.78 -11.24 18.53
C ILE A 230 8.62 -12.05 19.82
N PHE A 231 7.41 -12.52 20.13
CA PHE A 231 7.11 -13.35 21.30
C PHE A 231 7.29 -14.85 21.04
N PHE A 232 7.44 -15.24 19.75
CA PHE A 232 7.55 -16.63 19.30
C PHE A 232 8.90 -16.92 18.62
N GLY A 233 9.95 -16.21 19.02
CA GLY A 233 11.33 -16.45 18.53
C GLY A 233 11.71 -15.75 17.23
N GLY A 234 10.81 -14.95 16.65
CA GLY A 234 11.08 -14.25 15.40
C GLY A 234 11.10 -15.14 14.17
N PHE A 235 11.59 -14.63 13.04
CA PHE A 235 11.85 -15.42 11.83
C PHE A 235 13.05 -14.85 11.07
N GLN A 236 13.85 -15.72 10.45
CA GLN A 236 15.15 -15.39 9.85
C GLN A 236 15.14 -15.44 8.32
N THR A 237 14.02 -15.80 7.70
CA THR A 237 13.87 -15.99 6.25
C THR A 237 13.84 -14.68 5.45
N GLY A 238 13.75 -13.53 6.15
CA GLY A 238 13.42 -12.25 5.51
C GLY A 238 12.00 -12.26 4.94
N TRP A 239 11.67 -11.30 4.09
CA TRP A 239 10.32 -11.11 3.57
C TRP A 239 9.89 -12.14 2.50
N THR A 240 10.80 -12.93 1.95
CA THR A 240 10.51 -13.93 0.92
C THR A 240 10.09 -15.29 1.48
N GLY A 241 10.43 -15.60 2.73
CA GLY A 241 9.99 -16.83 3.38
C GLY A 241 10.42 -18.12 2.69
N TYR A 242 11.64 -18.17 2.10
CA TYR A 242 12.05 -19.30 1.27
C TYR A 242 12.21 -20.62 2.04
N GLU A 243 11.63 -21.65 1.47
CA GLU A 243 11.87 -23.04 1.85
C GLU A 243 13.27 -23.51 1.39
N PRO A 244 13.95 -24.40 2.14
CA PRO A 244 13.50 -25.11 3.34
C PRO A 244 13.76 -24.35 4.67
N LEU A 245 14.31 -23.13 4.62
CA LEU A 245 14.63 -22.37 5.84
C LEU A 245 13.38 -21.99 6.64
N SER A 246 12.27 -21.73 5.97
CA SER A 246 10.98 -21.42 6.60
C SER A 246 10.36 -22.62 7.32
N ASP A 247 10.50 -23.81 6.76
CA ASP A 247 10.06 -25.05 7.42
C ASP A 247 10.87 -25.36 8.69
N GLN A 248 12.17 -25.04 8.69
CA GLN A 248 13.06 -25.18 9.84
C GLN A 248 12.95 -24.01 10.82
N GLY A 249 12.13 -23.02 10.53
CA GLY A 249 11.99 -21.80 11.31
C GLY A 249 11.28 -22.00 12.65
N THR A 250 11.36 -20.99 13.50
CA THR A 250 10.61 -20.92 14.76
C THR A 250 9.11 -20.78 14.49
N VAL A 251 8.29 -21.02 15.52
CA VAL A 251 6.82 -20.75 15.52
C VAL A 251 6.50 -19.30 15.11
N GLY A 252 7.44 -18.37 15.33
CA GLY A 252 7.31 -16.97 14.87
C GLY A 252 7.13 -16.81 13.36
N PHE A 253 7.50 -17.82 12.55
CA PHE A 253 7.23 -17.81 11.11
C PHE A 253 5.74 -17.98 10.77
N ASP A 254 4.93 -18.57 11.63
CA ASP A 254 3.47 -18.67 11.42
C ASP A 254 2.81 -17.29 11.40
N ALA A 255 3.37 -16.32 12.14
CA ALA A 255 2.93 -14.92 12.05
C ALA A 255 3.18 -14.32 10.67
N TYR A 256 4.29 -14.67 10.00
CA TYR A 256 4.57 -14.29 8.62
C TYR A 256 3.54 -14.90 7.65
N ILE A 257 3.22 -16.19 7.81
CA ILE A 257 2.20 -16.87 6.98
C ILE A 257 0.84 -16.21 7.18
N GLY A 258 0.42 -15.99 8.42
CA GLY A 258 -0.84 -15.33 8.76
C GLY A 258 -0.91 -13.91 8.20
N PHE A 259 0.17 -13.14 8.34
CA PHE A 259 0.28 -11.78 7.80
C PHE A 259 0.05 -11.75 6.29
N PHE A 260 0.87 -12.44 5.51
CA PHE A 260 0.78 -12.37 4.06
C PHE A 260 -0.48 -13.03 3.49
N SER A 261 -1.05 -14.04 4.17
CA SER A 261 -2.34 -14.61 3.77
C SER A 261 -3.47 -13.59 3.90
N LEU A 262 -3.51 -12.83 5.00
CA LEU A 262 -4.51 -11.78 5.22
C LEU A 262 -4.27 -10.56 4.32
N VAL A 263 -3.02 -10.18 4.09
CA VAL A 263 -2.65 -9.11 3.14
C VAL A 263 -3.10 -9.50 1.73
N GLY A 264 -2.79 -10.71 1.27
CA GLY A 264 -3.19 -11.21 -0.04
C GLY A 264 -4.72 -11.22 -0.22
N LEU A 265 -5.46 -11.67 0.80
CA LEU A 265 -6.92 -11.63 0.79
C LEU A 265 -7.45 -10.19 0.76
N SER A 266 -6.90 -9.31 1.58
CA SER A 266 -7.25 -7.89 1.60
C SER A 266 -7.01 -7.24 0.24
N MET A 267 -5.84 -7.48 -0.38
CA MET A 267 -5.48 -6.95 -1.70
C MET A 267 -6.43 -7.45 -2.80
N CYS A 268 -6.71 -8.75 -2.84
CA CYS A 268 -7.62 -9.33 -3.81
C CYS A 268 -9.02 -8.70 -3.74
N LEU A 269 -9.57 -8.57 -2.54
CA LEU A 269 -10.89 -7.99 -2.30
C LEU A 269 -10.93 -6.47 -2.59
N LEU A 270 -9.88 -5.73 -2.21
CA LEU A 270 -9.73 -4.30 -2.51
C LEU A 270 -9.66 -4.06 -4.03
N GLY A 271 -8.82 -4.83 -4.73
CA GLY A 271 -8.70 -4.77 -6.19
C GLY A 271 -10.01 -5.07 -6.89
N LEU A 272 -10.71 -6.13 -6.48
CA LEU A 272 -12.03 -6.49 -7.01
C LEU A 272 -13.04 -5.35 -6.82
N ASN A 273 -13.10 -4.78 -5.63
CA ASN A 273 -14.06 -3.72 -5.32
C ASN A 273 -13.83 -2.45 -6.14
N LEU A 274 -12.59 -1.97 -6.23
CA LEU A 274 -12.24 -0.80 -7.03
C LEU A 274 -12.45 -1.05 -8.53
N LEU A 275 -12.07 -2.22 -9.03
CA LEU A 275 -12.26 -2.59 -10.44
C LEU A 275 -13.74 -2.60 -10.82
N VAL A 276 -14.59 -3.27 -10.03
CA VAL A 276 -16.05 -3.29 -10.26
C VAL A 276 -16.62 -1.88 -10.16
N THR A 277 -16.18 -1.07 -9.21
CA THR A 277 -16.62 0.33 -9.07
C THR A 277 -16.33 1.12 -10.33
N ILE A 278 -15.10 1.09 -10.84
CA ILE A 278 -14.73 1.82 -12.06
C ILE A 278 -15.48 1.29 -13.28
N VAL A 279 -15.65 -0.03 -13.41
CA VAL A 279 -16.33 -0.63 -14.57
C VAL A 279 -17.82 -0.29 -14.59
N THR A 280 -18.51 -0.35 -13.44
CA THR A 280 -19.99 -0.35 -13.40
C THR A 280 -20.61 0.95 -12.90
N MET A 281 -19.86 1.83 -12.21
CA MET A 281 -20.44 2.97 -11.49
C MET A 281 -19.98 4.34 -12.01
N ARG A 282 -19.40 4.41 -13.21
CA ARG A 282 -19.04 5.70 -13.83
C ARG A 282 -20.26 6.54 -14.13
N ALA A 283 -20.14 7.86 -13.94
CA ALA A 283 -21.15 8.83 -14.34
C ALA A 283 -21.49 8.69 -15.84
N PRO A 284 -22.76 8.94 -16.24
CA PRO A 284 -23.15 8.96 -17.64
C PRO A 284 -22.25 9.91 -18.46
N GLY A 285 -21.77 9.44 -19.61
CA GLY A 285 -20.86 10.20 -20.47
C GLY A 285 -19.36 10.06 -20.14
N LEU A 286 -18.98 9.50 -18.99
CA LEU A 286 -17.58 9.19 -18.69
C LEU A 286 -17.16 7.90 -19.37
N THR A 287 -16.72 8.02 -20.61
CA THR A 287 -16.20 6.90 -21.40
C THR A 287 -14.78 6.53 -21.00
N TRP A 288 -14.30 5.37 -21.42
CA TRP A 288 -12.92 4.94 -21.17
C TRP A 288 -11.87 5.93 -21.67
N SER A 289 -12.11 6.56 -22.83
CA SER A 289 -11.20 7.57 -23.41
C SER A 289 -11.15 8.90 -22.64
N ARG A 290 -12.09 9.12 -21.71
CA ARG A 290 -12.17 10.30 -20.85
C ARG A 290 -11.84 10.01 -19.39
N LEU A 291 -11.57 8.75 -19.06
CA LEU A 291 -11.27 8.32 -17.70
C LEU A 291 -9.98 9.01 -17.20
N PRO A 292 -9.95 9.60 -15.99
CA PRO A 292 -8.73 10.17 -15.43
C PRO A 292 -7.57 9.16 -15.41
N ILE A 293 -6.34 9.65 -15.62
CA ILE A 293 -5.17 8.77 -15.75
C ILE A 293 -4.89 7.98 -14.47
N PHE A 294 -5.17 8.57 -13.31
CA PHE A 294 -5.08 7.87 -12.04
C PHE A 294 -6.06 6.69 -11.99
N CYS A 295 -7.29 6.84 -12.48
CA CYS A 295 -8.24 5.73 -12.55
C CYS A 295 -7.77 4.60 -13.46
N TRP A 296 -7.06 4.90 -14.56
CA TRP A 296 -6.43 3.87 -15.40
C TRP A 296 -5.32 3.12 -14.67
N SER A 297 -4.48 3.83 -13.90
CA SER A 297 -3.47 3.17 -13.07
C SER A 297 -4.10 2.26 -12.03
N VAL A 298 -5.23 2.67 -11.44
CA VAL A 298 -5.99 1.84 -10.49
C VAL A 298 -6.56 0.60 -11.19
N VAL A 299 -7.11 0.72 -12.40
CA VAL A 299 -7.60 -0.45 -13.18
C VAL A 299 -6.48 -1.46 -13.40
N ALA A 300 -5.32 -1.01 -13.91
CA ALA A 300 -4.17 -1.88 -14.14
C ALA A 300 -3.71 -2.58 -12.85
N THR A 301 -3.60 -1.83 -11.77
CA THR A 301 -3.20 -2.34 -10.46
C THR A 301 -4.22 -3.36 -9.91
N CYS A 302 -5.51 -3.08 -10.02
CA CYS A 302 -6.56 -3.99 -9.54
C CYS A 302 -6.56 -5.33 -10.28
N VAL A 303 -6.27 -5.34 -11.59
CA VAL A 303 -6.11 -6.59 -12.35
C VAL A 303 -4.94 -7.40 -11.80
N LEU A 304 -3.79 -6.76 -11.52
CA LEU A 304 -2.64 -7.43 -10.90
C LEU A 304 -3.00 -8.02 -9.52
N MET A 305 -3.67 -7.23 -8.67
CA MET A 305 -4.06 -7.66 -7.31
C MET A 305 -4.98 -8.89 -7.36
N VAL A 306 -6.00 -8.88 -8.22
CA VAL A 306 -6.97 -9.97 -8.30
C VAL A 306 -6.34 -11.25 -8.86
N LEU A 307 -5.43 -11.14 -9.82
CA LEU A 307 -4.82 -12.32 -10.46
C LEU A 307 -3.62 -12.87 -9.68
N ALA A 308 -2.80 -12.02 -9.06
CA ALA A 308 -1.57 -12.44 -8.39
C ALA A 308 -1.78 -12.86 -6.93
N SER A 309 -2.66 -12.18 -6.17
CA SER A 309 -2.85 -12.48 -4.74
C SER A 309 -3.26 -13.93 -4.44
N PRO A 310 -4.11 -14.61 -5.23
CA PRO A 310 -4.43 -16.02 -5.00
C PRO A 310 -3.21 -16.95 -5.05
N MET A 311 -2.20 -16.63 -5.88
CA MET A 311 -0.96 -17.43 -5.96
C MET A 311 -0.14 -17.32 -4.68
N LEU A 312 -0.04 -16.12 -4.09
CA LEU A 312 0.59 -15.94 -2.78
C LEU A 312 -0.13 -16.74 -1.70
N ILE A 313 -1.46 -16.61 -1.63
CA ILE A 313 -2.27 -17.32 -0.61
C ILE A 313 -2.09 -18.83 -0.77
N ALA A 314 -2.15 -19.37 -1.98
CA ALA A 314 -1.94 -20.79 -2.25
C ALA A 314 -0.55 -21.25 -1.79
N CYS A 315 0.51 -20.52 -2.14
CA CYS A 315 1.87 -20.80 -1.74
C CYS A 315 2.02 -20.86 -0.22
N LEU A 316 1.47 -19.87 0.48
CA LEU A 316 1.56 -19.79 1.94
C LEU A 316 0.73 -20.87 2.65
N LEU A 317 -0.46 -21.21 2.13
CA LEU A 317 -1.27 -22.30 2.67
C LEU A 317 -0.61 -23.67 2.47
N MET A 318 0.05 -23.89 1.34
CA MET A 318 0.84 -25.12 1.12
C MET A 318 1.99 -25.20 2.14
N GLY A 319 2.72 -24.10 2.39
CA GLY A 319 3.75 -24.05 3.42
C GLY A 319 3.20 -24.25 4.85
N ALA A 320 2.04 -23.66 5.15
CA ALA A 320 1.35 -23.93 6.42
C ALA A 320 0.98 -25.42 6.58
N MET A 321 0.53 -26.08 5.50
CA MET A 321 0.21 -27.50 5.53
C MET A 321 1.47 -28.37 5.70
N ASP A 322 2.60 -28.00 5.12
CA ASP A 322 3.87 -28.68 5.35
C ASP A 322 4.26 -28.61 6.84
N ARG A 323 4.10 -27.44 7.48
CA ARG A 323 4.40 -27.24 8.90
C ARG A 323 3.38 -27.89 9.86
N THR A 324 2.10 -27.94 9.51
CA THR A 324 1.02 -28.31 10.46
C THR A 324 0.34 -29.63 10.14
N ALA A 325 0.34 -30.10 8.88
CA ALA A 325 -0.39 -31.26 8.40
C ALA A 325 0.50 -32.36 7.80
N GLN A 326 1.83 -32.27 7.99
CA GLN A 326 2.82 -33.25 7.52
C GLN A 326 2.76 -33.51 6.01
N THR A 327 2.36 -32.51 5.23
CA THR A 327 2.53 -32.57 3.77
C THR A 327 3.99 -32.31 3.41
N ALA A 328 4.36 -32.47 2.15
CA ALA A 328 5.73 -32.30 1.69
C ALA A 328 5.78 -31.56 0.36
N PHE A 329 4.96 -30.53 0.16
CA PHE A 329 4.94 -29.75 -1.07
C PHE A 329 6.32 -29.15 -1.37
N PHE A 330 7.00 -28.64 -0.35
CA PHE A 330 8.24 -27.88 -0.49
C PHE A 330 9.45 -28.56 0.17
N ILE A 331 9.28 -29.71 0.80
CA ILE A 331 10.32 -30.44 1.55
C ILE A 331 11.03 -31.43 0.61
N PRO A 332 12.29 -31.14 0.13
CA PRO A 332 12.95 -32.00 -0.87
C PRO A 332 13.21 -33.41 -0.37
N GLY A 333 13.51 -33.60 0.94
CA GLY A 333 13.76 -34.91 1.54
C GLY A 333 12.58 -35.87 1.44
N ASN A 334 11.36 -35.37 1.26
CA ASN A 334 10.13 -36.14 1.19
C ASN A 334 9.48 -36.08 -0.22
N GLY A 335 10.26 -35.70 -1.24
CA GLY A 335 9.80 -35.65 -2.64
C GLY A 335 9.17 -34.31 -3.06
N GLY A 336 9.17 -33.30 -2.20
CA GLY A 336 8.73 -31.93 -2.55
C GLY A 336 9.80 -31.10 -3.25
N SER A 337 9.49 -29.83 -3.51
CA SER A 337 10.40 -28.92 -4.22
C SER A 337 10.41 -27.52 -3.61
N ALA A 338 11.53 -27.13 -3.01
CA ALA A 338 11.76 -25.76 -2.55
C ALA A 338 11.67 -24.73 -3.72
N GLN A 339 12.04 -25.16 -4.93
CA GLN A 339 11.92 -24.31 -6.11
C GLN A 339 10.46 -24.07 -6.52
N LEU A 340 9.55 -25.00 -6.22
CA LEU A 340 8.11 -24.79 -6.41
C LEU A 340 7.61 -23.63 -5.56
N TYR A 341 8.03 -23.56 -4.28
CA TYR A 341 7.73 -22.40 -3.43
C TYR A 341 8.20 -21.10 -4.07
N GLN A 342 9.46 -21.05 -4.49
CA GLN A 342 10.06 -19.83 -5.06
C GLN A 342 9.32 -19.37 -6.31
N ASN A 343 8.93 -20.29 -7.21
CA ASN A 343 8.17 -19.94 -8.41
C ASN A 343 6.75 -19.43 -8.06
N LEU A 344 6.00 -20.12 -7.19
CA LEU A 344 4.67 -19.69 -6.77
C LEU A 344 4.71 -18.33 -6.08
N PHE A 345 5.71 -18.12 -5.22
CA PHE A 345 5.92 -16.84 -4.53
C PHE A 345 6.19 -15.71 -5.52
N TRP A 346 7.07 -15.91 -6.52
CA TRP A 346 7.45 -14.85 -7.44
C TRP A 346 6.44 -14.62 -8.59
N VAL A 347 5.58 -15.58 -8.92
CA VAL A 347 4.41 -15.33 -9.76
C VAL A 347 3.49 -14.27 -9.14
N PHE A 348 3.47 -14.16 -7.82
CA PHE A 348 2.89 -13.03 -7.09
C PHE A 348 3.89 -11.88 -6.95
N GLY A 349 5.10 -12.17 -6.46
CA GLY A 349 6.04 -11.17 -5.95
C GLY A 349 6.52 -10.18 -7.02
N HIS A 350 6.62 -10.59 -8.29
CA HIS A 350 6.95 -9.64 -9.35
C HIS A 350 5.74 -8.75 -9.73
N PRO A 351 4.54 -9.26 -10.01
CA PRO A 351 3.36 -8.40 -10.13
C PRO A 351 3.15 -7.45 -8.94
N GLU A 352 3.50 -7.86 -7.71
CA GLU A 352 3.41 -7.03 -6.52
C GLU A 352 4.21 -5.73 -6.65
N VAL A 353 5.43 -5.76 -7.20
CA VAL A 353 6.22 -4.52 -7.37
C VAL A 353 5.56 -3.55 -8.35
N TYR A 354 4.76 -4.05 -9.30
CA TYR A 354 3.97 -3.20 -10.19
C TYR A 354 2.63 -2.77 -9.58
N VAL A 355 2.05 -3.54 -8.67
CA VAL A 355 0.95 -3.07 -7.80
C VAL A 355 1.38 -1.81 -7.04
N VAL A 356 2.65 -1.74 -6.68
CA VAL A 356 3.27 -0.58 -6.02
C VAL A 356 3.59 0.54 -7.03
N ALA A 357 4.19 0.24 -8.16
CA ALA A 357 4.73 1.23 -9.10
C ALA A 357 3.66 1.92 -9.97
N ILE A 358 2.71 1.17 -10.53
CA ILE A 358 1.72 1.70 -11.48
C ILE A 358 0.84 2.81 -10.86
N PRO A 359 0.31 2.68 -9.62
CA PRO A 359 -0.44 3.79 -9.01
C PRO A 359 0.43 5.02 -8.76
N GLY A 360 1.73 4.84 -8.53
CA GLY A 360 2.70 5.94 -8.43
C GLY A 360 2.79 6.73 -9.73
N PHE A 361 2.91 6.05 -10.88
CA PHE A 361 2.80 6.70 -12.19
C PHE A 361 1.47 7.44 -12.35
N GLY A 362 0.36 6.81 -11.94
CA GLY A 362 -0.96 7.42 -11.98
C GLY A 362 -1.02 8.74 -11.21
N ILE A 363 -0.50 8.77 -9.97
CA ILE A 363 -0.44 9.99 -9.15
C ILE A 363 0.39 11.07 -9.85
N VAL A 364 1.60 10.74 -10.29
CA VAL A 364 2.48 11.73 -10.93
C VAL A 364 1.83 12.31 -12.17
N LEU A 365 1.30 11.46 -13.06
CA LEU A 365 0.65 11.90 -14.30
C LEU A 365 -0.65 12.69 -14.03
N GLU A 366 -1.35 12.45 -12.92
CA GLU A 366 -2.53 13.22 -12.48
C GLU A 366 -2.14 14.61 -11.98
N LEU A 367 -1.05 14.71 -11.20
CA LEU A 367 -0.63 15.95 -10.58
C LEU A 367 0.13 16.89 -11.54
N LEU A 368 0.89 16.35 -12.48
CA LEU A 368 1.73 17.15 -13.37
C LEU A 368 0.95 18.20 -14.16
N PRO A 369 -0.22 17.92 -14.80
CA PRO A 369 -1.00 18.95 -15.50
C PRO A 369 -1.41 20.11 -14.59
N VAL A 370 -1.72 19.83 -13.33
CA VAL A 370 -2.10 20.85 -12.34
C VAL A 370 -0.96 21.83 -12.08
N PHE A 371 0.26 21.31 -11.87
CA PHE A 371 1.40 22.13 -11.46
C PHE A 371 2.26 22.65 -12.61
N THR A 372 2.12 22.08 -13.81
CA THR A 372 2.74 22.60 -15.04
C THR A 372 1.83 23.54 -15.83
N ARG A 373 0.52 23.58 -15.48
CA ARG A 373 -0.51 24.36 -16.21
C ARG A 373 -0.57 24.01 -17.68
N LYS A 374 -0.43 22.74 -18.01
CA LYS A 374 -0.35 22.20 -19.35
C LYS A 374 -1.17 20.91 -19.44
N PRO A 375 -1.77 20.57 -20.59
CA PRO A 375 -2.43 19.28 -20.79
C PRO A 375 -1.45 18.12 -20.56
N LEU A 376 -1.96 16.97 -20.14
CA LEU A 376 -1.17 15.75 -20.05
C LEU A 376 -0.65 15.35 -21.44
N TRP A 377 0.66 15.37 -21.61
CA TRP A 377 1.26 14.96 -22.87
C TRP A 377 1.23 13.43 -23.01
N GLY A 378 0.72 12.95 -24.15
CA GLY A 378 0.73 11.52 -24.44
C GLY A 378 -0.24 10.68 -23.62
N TYR A 379 -1.43 11.18 -23.25
CA TYR A 379 -2.42 10.46 -22.45
C TYR A 379 -2.63 9.00 -22.91
N ARG A 380 -2.86 8.77 -24.23
CA ARG A 380 -3.05 7.40 -24.77
C ARG A 380 -1.79 6.55 -24.63
N THR A 381 -0.63 7.13 -24.81
CA THR A 381 0.68 6.48 -24.64
C THR A 381 0.89 6.09 -23.18
N ALA A 382 0.53 6.95 -22.23
CA ALA A 382 0.62 6.66 -20.80
C ALA A 382 -0.30 5.51 -20.41
N VAL A 383 -1.55 5.50 -20.91
CA VAL A 383 -2.49 4.38 -20.68
C VAL A 383 -1.92 3.09 -21.28
N ALA A 384 -1.48 3.11 -22.54
CA ALA A 384 -0.90 1.93 -23.18
C ALA A 384 0.37 1.42 -22.45
N GLY A 385 1.19 2.34 -21.96
CA GLY A 385 2.38 2.01 -21.16
C GLY A 385 2.02 1.29 -19.86
N MET A 386 1.10 1.83 -19.06
CA MET A 386 0.67 1.19 -17.81
C MET A 386 0.00 -0.17 -18.03
N MET A 387 -0.84 -0.30 -19.09
CA MET A 387 -1.46 -1.57 -19.44
C MET A 387 -0.44 -2.58 -19.98
N GLY A 388 0.57 -2.12 -20.71
CA GLY A 388 1.68 -2.95 -21.19
C GLY A 388 2.53 -3.50 -20.03
N VAL A 389 2.84 -2.66 -19.04
CA VAL A 389 3.52 -3.09 -17.80
C VAL A 389 2.69 -4.13 -17.07
N MET A 390 1.39 -3.89 -16.89
CA MET A 390 0.46 -4.85 -16.25
C MET A 390 0.51 -6.22 -16.94
N LEU A 391 0.41 -6.26 -18.27
CA LEU A 391 0.41 -7.51 -19.01
C LEU A 391 1.75 -8.24 -18.92
N LEU A 392 2.87 -7.54 -19.15
CA LEU A 392 4.20 -8.14 -19.16
C LEU A 392 4.64 -8.60 -17.77
N SER A 393 4.13 -8.01 -16.69
CA SER A 393 4.52 -8.37 -15.32
C SER A 393 4.31 -9.84 -14.97
N PHE A 394 3.39 -10.54 -15.67
CA PHE A 394 3.16 -11.98 -15.48
C PHE A 394 4.14 -12.87 -16.22
N PHE A 395 5.07 -12.33 -16.99
CA PHE A 395 6.01 -13.10 -17.82
C PHE A 395 7.48 -12.86 -17.47
N VAL A 396 7.75 -12.23 -16.33
CA VAL A 396 9.12 -11.80 -15.99
C VAL A 396 9.61 -12.29 -14.61
N TRP A 397 8.79 -12.99 -13.83
CA TRP A 397 9.07 -13.30 -12.42
C TRP A 397 10.35 -14.09 -12.16
N GLN A 398 10.84 -14.89 -13.12
CA GLN A 398 12.02 -15.73 -12.89
C GLN A 398 13.34 -14.96 -12.88
N HIS A 399 13.38 -13.67 -13.20
CA HIS A 399 14.60 -12.89 -12.98
C HIS A 399 14.97 -12.79 -11.48
N HIS A 400 14.02 -13.00 -10.58
CA HIS A 400 14.31 -13.14 -9.14
C HIS A 400 15.01 -14.47 -8.79
N LEU A 401 15.14 -15.38 -9.74
CA LEU A 401 15.61 -16.75 -9.56
C LEU A 401 16.81 -17.12 -10.44
N PHE A 402 17.43 -16.17 -11.11
CA PHE A 402 18.55 -16.44 -12.04
C PHE A 402 19.72 -17.21 -11.41
N VAL A 403 19.93 -17.08 -10.10
CA VAL A 403 20.97 -17.79 -9.34
C VAL A 403 20.42 -18.90 -8.43
N SER A 404 19.12 -19.23 -8.49
CA SER A 404 18.49 -20.21 -7.59
C SER A 404 18.21 -21.57 -8.23
N GLY A 405 18.93 -21.93 -9.28
CA GLY A 405 18.83 -23.26 -9.89
C GLY A 405 17.69 -23.45 -10.90
N ILE A 406 17.19 -22.37 -11.51
CA ILE A 406 16.30 -22.47 -12.65
C ILE A 406 17.03 -23.09 -13.84
N ASP A 407 16.27 -23.73 -14.74
CA ASP A 407 16.80 -24.29 -15.97
C ASP A 407 17.52 -23.21 -16.78
N ALA A 408 18.74 -23.53 -17.24
CA ALA A 408 19.58 -22.61 -17.99
C ALA A 408 18.89 -22.14 -19.30
N ASP A 409 18.10 -23.01 -19.93
CA ASP A 409 17.41 -22.72 -21.17
C ASP A 409 16.23 -21.72 -21.01
N LEU A 410 15.75 -21.52 -19.78
CA LEU A 410 14.71 -20.52 -19.47
C LEU A 410 15.30 -19.11 -19.23
N ARG A 411 16.59 -19.02 -18.88
CA ARG A 411 17.23 -17.72 -18.56
C ARG A 411 17.15 -16.71 -19.71
N PRO A 412 17.45 -17.07 -20.99
CA PRO A 412 17.36 -16.11 -22.10
C PRO A 412 15.94 -15.58 -22.30
N PHE A 413 14.91 -16.42 -22.13
CA PHE A 413 13.51 -15.99 -22.23
C PHE A 413 13.14 -14.97 -21.16
N PHE A 414 13.49 -15.26 -19.89
CA PHE A 414 13.16 -14.36 -18.80
C PHE A 414 14.05 -13.10 -18.76
N MET A 415 15.26 -13.16 -19.28
CA MET A 415 16.10 -11.99 -19.53
C MET A 415 15.42 -11.06 -20.55
N LEU A 416 15.10 -11.57 -21.73
CA LEU A 416 14.46 -10.79 -22.81
C LEU A 416 13.10 -10.22 -22.40
N SER A 417 12.23 -11.02 -21.76
CA SER A 417 10.92 -10.55 -21.30
C SER A 417 11.04 -9.47 -20.23
N THR A 418 12.04 -9.57 -19.34
CA THR A 418 12.30 -8.58 -18.30
C THR A 418 12.86 -7.28 -18.89
N GLU A 419 13.73 -7.35 -19.86
CA GLU A 419 14.19 -6.16 -20.58
C GLU A 419 13.04 -5.49 -21.36
N ALA A 420 12.17 -6.30 -21.97
CA ALA A 420 11.03 -5.81 -22.73
C ALA A 420 10.05 -4.97 -21.91
N ILE A 421 9.88 -5.23 -20.59
CA ILE A 421 8.99 -4.43 -19.73
C ILE A 421 9.50 -3.01 -19.52
N SER A 422 10.79 -2.75 -19.79
CA SER A 422 11.36 -1.40 -19.77
C SER A 422 10.76 -0.49 -20.85
N LEU A 423 10.28 -1.05 -21.97
CA LEU A 423 9.70 -0.27 -23.07
C LEU A 423 8.38 0.41 -22.66
N PRO A 424 7.33 -0.30 -22.20
CA PRO A 424 6.11 0.36 -21.76
C PRO A 424 6.32 1.24 -20.51
N THR A 425 7.24 0.87 -19.62
CA THR A 425 7.65 1.72 -18.50
C THR A 425 8.28 3.01 -19.00
N GLY A 426 9.19 2.93 -19.97
CA GLY A 426 9.83 4.08 -20.62
C GLY A 426 8.83 4.98 -21.33
N PHE A 427 7.84 4.43 -22.03
CA PHE A 427 6.77 5.23 -22.65
C PHE A 427 5.96 6.02 -21.62
N THR A 428 5.63 5.41 -20.49
CA THR A 428 4.94 6.10 -19.40
C THR A 428 5.82 7.20 -18.81
N PHE A 429 7.12 6.91 -18.62
CA PHE A 429 8.08 7.89 -18.10
C PHE A 429 8.31 9.05 -19.08
N LEU A 430 8.34 8.80 -20.39
CA LEU A 430 8.41 9.85 -21.41
C LEU A 430 7.20 10.77 -21.36
N CYS A 431 6.01 10.27 -21.00
CA CYS A 431 4.83 11.13 -20.81
C CYS A 431 5.01 12.08 -19.61
N VAL A 432 5.70 11.65 -18.56
CA VAL A 432 6.10 12.52 -17.43
C VAL A 432 7.01 13.65 -17.93
N LEU A 433 8.11 13.30 -18.62
CA LEU A 433 9.06 14.27 -19.15
C LEU A 433 8.42 15.21 -20.16
N GLY A 434 7.59 14.68 -21.08
CA GLY A 434 6.87 15.46 -22.08
C GLY A 434 5.87 16.45 -21.46
N THR A 435 5.27 16.09 -20.31
CA THR A 435 4.37 17.00 -19.58
C THR A 435 5.15 18.08 -18.84
N LEU A 436 6.33 17.76 -18.30
CA LEU A 436 7.23 18.75 -17.70
C LEU A 436 7.80 19.73 -18.73
N TRP A 437 8.10 19.25 -19.92
CA TRP A 437 8.73 20.04 -20.97
C TRP A 437 7.91 21.27 -21.34
N ARG A 438 8.51 22.46 -21.23
CA ARG A 438 7.86 23.76 -21.47
C ARG A 438 6.63 24.04 -20.60
N GLY A 439 6.46 23.34 -19.46
CA GLY A 439 5.42 23.63 -18.48
C GLY A 439 5.74 24.86 -17.64
N ARG A 440 4.70 25.54 -17.12
CA ARG A 440 4.83 26.62 -16.13
C ARG A 440 4.91 26.02 -14.72
N ILE A 441 6.06 25.46 -14.36
CA ILE A 441 6.26 24.66 -13.16
C ILE A 441 6.06 25.50 -11.91
N ARG A 442 5.14 25.05 -11.03
CA ARG A 442 4.92 25.60 -9.69
C ARG A 442 5.55 24.66 -8.66
N LEU A 443 6.63 25.09 -8.01
CA LEU A 443 7.39 24.29 -7.02
C LEU A 443 6.68 24.25 -5.65
N THR A 444 5.48 23.69 -5.64
CA THR A 444 4.75 23.30 -4.42
C THR A 444 5.26 21.97 -3.88
N VAL A 445 4.94 21.64 -2.62
CA VAL A 445 5.40 20.38 -2.02
C VAL A 445 4.96 19.16 -2.83
N PRO A 446 3.71 19.00 -3.29
CA PRO A 446 3.34 17.87 -4.16
C PRO A 446 4.19 17.78 -5.42
N MET A 447 4.46 18.94 -6.07
CA MET A 447 5.28 18.97 -7.29
C MET A 447 6.73 18.61 -7.03
N LEU A 448 7.32 19.05 -5.91
CA LEU A 448 8.68 18.65 -5.52
C LEU A 448 8.79 17.15 -5.35
N PHE A 449 7.81 16.51 -4.71
CA PHE A 449 7.77 15.05 -4.57
C PHE A 449 7.61 14.34 -5.92
N CYS A 450 6.82 14.87 -6.85
CA CYS A 450 6.73 14.33 -8.22
C CYS A 450 8.08 14.43 -8.96
N MET A 451 8.80 15.54 -8.82
CA MET A 451 10.13 15.70 -9.43
C MET A 451 11.17 14.79 -8.77
N GLY A 452 11.15 14.68 -7.43
CA GLY A 452 12.00 13.75 -6.69
C GLY A 452 11.74 12.29 -7.08
N TRP A 453 10.47 11.93 -7.27
CA TRP A 453 10.09 10.64 -7.82
C TRP A 453 10.69 10.40 -9.21
N ALA A 454 10.56 11.37 -10.12
CA ALA A 454 11.09 11.22 -11.48
C ALA A 454 12.59 10.99 -11.48
N PHE A 455 13.34 11.71 -10.65
CA PHE A 455 14.79 11.50 -10.48
C PHE A 455 15.10 10.10 -9.91
N ASN A 456 14.49 9.75 -8.79
CA ASN A 456 14.79 8.50 -8.09
C ASN A 456 14.35 7.27 -8.91
N PHE A 457 13.16 7.31 -9.51
CA PHE A 457 12.64 6.20 -10.31
C PHE A 457 13.45 5.99 -11.60
N LEU A 458 14.04 7.03 -12.16
CA LEU A 458 14.96 6.90 -13.30
C LEU A 458 16.17 6.03 -12.93
N TRP A 459 16.82 6.32 -11.80
CA TRP A 459 17.94 5.51 -11.29
C TRP A 459 17.52 4.09 -10.95
N GLY A 460 16.34 3.93 -10.33
CA GLY A 460 15.75 2.62 -10.09
C GLY A 460 15.52 1.84 -11.38
N GLY A 461 14.94 2.46 -12.41
CA GLY A 461 14.69 1.83 -13.70
C GLY A 461 15.96 1.39 -14.41
N ILE A 462 16.96 2.27 -14.49
CA ILE A 462 18.28 1.97 -15.11
C ILE A 462 18.94 0.79 -14.39
N SER A 463 18.97 0.80 -13.06
CA SER A 463 19.55 -0.31 -12.29
C SER A 463 18.76 -1.61 -12.42
N GLY A 464 17.45 -1.53 -12.71
CA GLY A 464 16.61 -2.68 -13.00
C GLY A 464 16.95 -3.35 -14.32
N VAL A 465 17.20 -2.56 -15.37
CA VAL A 465 17.69 -3.10 -16.66
C VAL A 465 19.04 -3.79 -16.46
N PHE A 466 19.93 -3.22 -15.63
CA PHE A 466 21.19 -3.85 -15.30
C PHE A 466 21.02 -5.21 -14.59
N LEU A 467 20.04 -5.34 -13.67
CA LEU A 467 19.73 -6.60 -12.98
C LEU A 467 18.89 -7.57 -13.82
N SER A 468 18.28 -7.14 -14.92
CA SER A 468 17.55 -8.03 -15.83
C SER A 468 18.47 -8.87 -16.69
N ASP A 469 19.72 -8.46 -16.85
CA ASP A 469 20.77 -9.13 -17.62
C ASP A 469 21.49 -10.18 -16.76
N VAL A 470 21.41 -11.45 -17.16
CA VAL A 470 21.93 -12.59 -16.38
C VAL A 470 23.42 -12.44 -16.01
N PRO A 471 24.34 -12.08 -16.93
CA PRO A 471 25.73 -11.85 -16.60
C PRO A 471 25.95 -10.81 -15.51
N SER A 472 25.18 -9.74 -15.52
CA SER A 472 25.26 -8.68 -14.50
C SER A 472 24.64 -9.13 -13.17
N ASP A 473 23.49 -9.84 -13.23
CA ASP A 473 22.78 -10.30 -12.04
C ASP A 473 23.57 -11.32 -11.24
N VAL A 474 24.27 -12.26 -11.91
CA VAL A 474 25.09 -13.29 -11.22
C VAL A 474 26.10 -12.66 -10.24
N GLY A 475 26.68 -11.50 -10.59
CA GLY A 475 27.63 -10.80 -9.73
C GLY A 475 27.01 -9.90 -8.67
N THR A 476 25.74 -9.51 -8.84
CA THR A 476 25.06 -8.51 -7.98
C THR A 476 23.83 -9.04 -7.26
N HIS A 477 23.39 -10.25 -7.61
CA HIS A 477 22.23 -10.90 -6.99
C HIS A 477 22.41 -11.07 -5.48
N GLY A 478 21.39 -10.69 -4.72
CA GLY A 478 21.44 -10.83 -3.26
C GLY A 478 22.47 -9.93 -2.56
N SER A 479 23.10 -8.99 -3.28
CA SER A 479 24.02 -8.00 -2.72
C SER A 479 23.33 -6.69 -2.36
N PHE A 480 24.08 -5.73 -1.83
CA PHE A 480 23.62 -4.37 -1.59
C PHE A 480 23.28 -3.61 -2.88
N PHE A 481 23.74 -4.05 -4.06
CA PHE A 481 23.31 -3.51 -5.34
C PHE A 481 21.81 -3.73 -5.56
N SER A 482 21.33 -4.96 -5.35
CA SER A 482 19.91 -5.27 -5.41
C SER A 482 19.09 -4.46 -4.40
N MET A 483 19.66 -4.23 -3.18
CA MET A 483 19.02 -3.39 -2.16
C MET A 483 18.90 -1.94 -2.62
N ALA A 484 19.93 -1.37 -3.23
CA ALA A 484 19.87 -0.04 -3.81
C ALA A 484 18.75 0.05 -4.86
N HIS A 485 18.73 -0.89 -5.80
CA HIS A 485 17.76 -0.95 -6.87
C HIS A 485 16.31 -0.89 -6.33
N PHE A 486 15.93 -1.84 -5.48
CA PHE A 486 14.52 -1.89 -5.04
C PHE A 486 14.16 -0.73 -4.09
N HIS A 487 15.10 -0.13 -3.37
CA HIS A 487 14.81 1.09 -2.62
C HIS A 487 14.60 2.30 -3.54
N TYR A 488 15.35 2.42 -4.63
CA TYR A 488 15.11 3.46 -5.63
C TYR A 488 13.75 3.30 -6.33
N THR A 489 13.31 2.07 -6.60
CA THR A 489 12.00 1.82 -7.22
C THR A 489 10.85 1.88 -6.23
N ILE A 490 10.99 1.34 -5.00
CA ILE A 490 9.92 1.30 -4.00
C ILE A 490 9.91 2.59 -3.17
N MET A 491 10.97 2.90 -2.43
CA MET A 491 10.97 4.10 -1.60
C MET A 491 11.06 5.36 -2.45
N GLY A 492 11.98 5.42 -3.42
CA GLY A 492 12.11 6.51 -4.37
C GLY A 492 10.92 6.63 -5.32
N GLY A 493 10.28 5.51 -5.65
CA GLY A 493 9.05 5.41 -6.44
C GLY A 493 7.80 5.61 -5.59
N LEU A 494 7.35 4.58 -4.86
CA LEU A 494 6.08 4.59 -4.14
C LEU A 494 6.02 5.65 -3.04
N ILE A 495 7.01 5.71 -2.14
CA ILE A 495 6.93 6.57 -0.96
C ILE A 495 6.98 8.05 -1.33
N PHE A 496 7.74 8.43 -2.36
CA PHE A 496 7.70 9.80 -2.86
C PHE A 496 6.33 10.16 -3.44
N THR A 497 5.68 9.24 -4.18
CA THR A 497 4.31 9.48 -4.69
C THR A 497 3.26 9.45 -3.60
N PHE A 498 3.43 8.62 -2.57
CA PHE A 498 2.59 8.61 -1.38
C PHE A 498 2.60 9.98 -0.67
N PHE A 499 3.77 10.58 -0.48
CA PHE A 499 3.86 11.94 0.07
C PHE A 499 3.33 13.02 -0.90
N ALA A 500 3.55 12.87 -2.21
CA ALA A 500 2.92 13.76 -3.20
C ALA A 500 1.40 13.76 -3.04
N ALA A 501 0.80 12.57 -2.91
CA ALA A 501 -0.64 12.39 -2.71
C ALA A 501 -1.12 12.94 -1.36
N ILE A 502 -0.38 12.70 -0.26
CA ILE A 502 -0.71 13.27 1.05
C ILE A 502 -0.73 14.80 1.01
N TYR A 503 0.27 15.44 0.42
CA TYR A 503 0.30 16.89 0.35
C TYR A 503 -0.69 17.46 -0.66
N TYR A 504 -1.11 16.69 -1.66
CA TYR A 504 -2.09 17.12 -2.66
C TYR A 504 -3.53 16.93 -2.20
N TRP A 505 -3.92 15.70 -1.83
CA TRP A 505 -5.29 15.37 -1.42
C TRP A 505 -5.53 15.46 0.09
N GLY A 506 -4.49 15.30 0.92
CA GLY A 506 -4.63 15.28 2.37
C GLY A 506 -5.33 16.52 2.96
N PRO A 507 -5.03 17.75 2.53
CA PRO A 507 -5.77 18.93 2.96
C PRO A 507 -7.27 18.86 2.60
N LYS A 508 -7.61 18.33 1.43
CA LYS A 508 -8.99 18.10 0.99
C LYS A 508 -9.69 17.01 1.81
N MET A 509 -8.98 15.91 2.09
CA MET A 509 -9.49 14.77 2.88
C MET A 509 -9.74 15.15 4.35
N THR A 510 -8.86 15.96 4.92
CA THR A 510 -8.91 16.33 6.34
C THR A 510 -9.64 17.64 6.61
N GLY A 511 -9.78 18.50 5.61
CA GLY A 511 -10.34 19.83 5.72
C GLY A 511 -9.37 20.88 6.26
N TYR A 512 -8.08 20.55 6.49
CA TYR A 512 -7.10 21.44 7.10
C TYR A 512 -5.84 21.61 6.27
N LYS A 513 -5.33 22.84 6.22
CA LYS A 513 -4.15 23.23 5.46
C LYS A 513 -2.87 22.72 6.09
N PHE A 514 -2.04 22.00 5.31
CA PHE A 514 -0.70 21.61 5.72
C PHE A 514 0.30 22.75 5.49
N SER A 515 1.35 22.82 6.35
CA SER A 515 2.38 23.83 6.21
C SER A 515 3.31 23.55 5.02
N GLU A 516 3.25 24.41 4.02
CA GLU A 516 4.11 24.34 2.83
C GLU A 516 5.60 24.44 3.21
N ARG A 517 5.95 25.30 4.19
CA ARG A 517 7.34 25.46 4.66
C ARG A 517 7.88 24.18 5.29
N LEU A 518 7.12 23.53 6.18
CA LEU A 518 7.52 22.25 6.79
C LEU A 518 7.55 21.12 5.74
N GLY A 519 6.61 21.14 4.79
CA GLY A 519 6.59 20.20 3.67
C GLY A 519 7.84 20.30 2.79
N LYS A 520 8.34 21.51 2.51
CA LYS A 520 9.59 21.72 1.78
C LYS A 520 10.81 21.25 2.56
N TRP A 521 10.87 21.49 3.87
CA TRP A 521 11.92 20.93 4.71
C TRP A 521 11.90 19.39 4.73
N HIS A 522 10.70 18.79 4.88
CA HIS A 522 10.54 17.35 4.77
C HIS A 522 11.06 16.82 3.43
N PHE A 523 10.64 17.42 2.32
CA PHE A 523 11.07 17.00 0.98
C PHE A 523 12.59 17.06 0.80
N TRP A 524 13.20 18.21 1.05
CA TRP A 524 14.61 18.39 0.77
C TRP A 524 15.50 17.52 1.64
N LEU A 525 15.17 17.42 2.93
CA LEU A 525 15.92 16.53 3.83
C LEU A 525 15.75 15.07 3.41
N LEU A 526 14.52 14.64 3.10
CA LEU A 526 14.26 13.28 2.63
C LEU A 526 15.00 12.99 1.32
N PHE A 527 14.92 13.87 0.34
CA PHE A 527 15.53 13.67 -0.98
C PHE A 527 17.05 13.54 -0.90
N VAL A 528 17.71 14.43 -0.15
CA VAL A 528 19.15 14.38 0.03
C VAL A 528 19.56 13.15 0.82
N ALA A 529 18.92 12.89 1.96
CA ALA A 529 19.22 11.74 2.82
C ALA A 529 18.97 10.41 2.10
N PHE A 530 17.89 10.31 1.33
CA PHE A 530 17.58 9.13 0.52
C PHE A 530 18.70 8.81 -0.47
N ASN A 531 19.12 9.78 -1.27
CA ASN A 531 20.17 9.57 -2.28
C ASN A 531 21.54 9.32 -1.63
N SER A 532 21.84 9.98 -0.50
CA SER A 532 23.05 9.73 0.29
C SER A 532 23.06 8.35 0.98
N THR A 533 21.90 7.77 1.23
CA THR A 533 21.78 6.43 1.81
C THR A 533 21.86 5.36 0.73
N PHE A 534 21.00 5.42 -0.27
CA PHE A 534 20.81 4.32 -1.22
C PHE A 534 21.74 4.38 -2.43
N GLY A 535 22.26 5.56 -2.81
CA GLY A 535 23.26 5.68 -3.87
C GLY A 535 24.55 4.89 -3.57
N PRO A 536 25.18 5.06 -2.41
CA PRO A 536 26.39 4.31 -2.05
C PRO A 536 26.18 2.80 -1.91
N LEU A 537 24.94 2.31 -1.73
CA LEU A 537 24.69 0.86 -1.68
C LEU A 537 24.97 0.17 -3.02
N PHE A 538 24.87 0.88 -4.16
CA PHE A 538 25.32 0.33 -5.44
C PHE A 538 26.81 -0.01 -5.39
N ALA A 539 27.64 0.90 -4.87
CA ALA A 539 29.07 0.67 -4.71
C ALA A 539 29.37 -0.47 -3.73
N LEU A 540 28.70 -0.50 -2.56
CA LEU A 540 28.85 -1.60 -1.59
C LEU A 540 28.52 -2.95 -2.22
N GLY A 541 27.44 -3.01 -3.03
CA GLY A 541 27.06 -4.24 -3.73
C GLY A 541 28.08 -4.67 -4.78
N MET A 542 28.63 -3.73 -5.56
CA MET A 542 29.71 -4.01 -6.53
C MET A 542 31.02 -4.41 -5.86
N LEU A 543 31.26 -3.97 -4.63
CA LEU A 543 32.37 -4.41 -3.80
C LEU A 543 32.11 -5.77 -3.12
N GLY A 544 31.02 -6.44 -3.45
CA GLY A 544 30.71 -7.79 -3.00
C GLY A 544 30.00 -7.88 -1.65
N MET A 545 29.48 -6.78 -1.08
CA MET A 545 28.75 -6.84 0.19
C MET A 545 27.38 -7.51 0.01
N PRO A 546 27.12 -8.69 0.63
CA PRO A 546 25.82 -9.35 0.55
C PRO A 546 24.79 -8.63 1.44
N ARG A 547 23.51 -8.75 1.09
CA ARG A 547 22.41 -8.32 1.97
C ARG A 547 22.21 -9.28 3.14
N ARG A 548 21.56 -8.81 4.23
CA ARG A 548 21.17 -9.61 5.40
C ARG A 548 22.35 -10.15 6.23
N VAL A 549 23.51 -9.52 6.14
CA VAL A 549 24.68 -9.90 6.92
C VAL A 549 24.76 -9.11 8.22
N VAL A 550 25.23 -9.76 9.29
CA VAL A 550 25.47 -9.13 10.60
C VAL A 550 26.86 -8.53 10.64
N THR A 551 27.83 -9.19 10.00
CA THR A 551 29.23 -8.75 9.91
C THR A 551 29.61 -8.51 8.44
N TYR A 552 30.62 -7.68 8.22
CA TYR A 552 31.14 -7.36 6.91
C TYR A 552 32.65 -7.01 6.99
N PRO A 553 33.40 -7.03 5.88
CA PRO A 553 34.80 -6.66 5.87
C PRO A 553 35.03 -5.23 6.40
N SER A 554 36.03 -5.04 7.28
CA SER A 554 36.35 -3.73 7.86
C SER A 554 36.70 -2.67 6.82
N SER A 555 37.20 -3.07 5.64
CA SER A 555 37.45 -2.17 4.51
C SER A 555 36.20 -1.45 4.00
N LEU A 556 35.02 -1.96 4.27
CA LEU A 556 33.74 -1.37 3.87
C LEU A 556 33.09 -0.49 4.98
N GLN A 557 33.73 -0.40 6.15
CA GLN A 557 33.15 0.29 7.32
C GLN A 557 32.83 1.76 7.05
N SER A 558 33.81 2.53 6.54
CA SER A 558 33.60 3.97 6.31
C SER A 558 32.41 4.27 5.40
N LEU A 559 32.16 3.41 4.39
CA LEU A 559 31.03 3.58 3.49
C LEU A 559 29.71 3.17 4.17
N ASN A 560 29.73 2.12 5.02
CA ASN A 560 28.58 1.74 5.84
C ASN A 560 28.22 2.78 6.89
N ASP A 561 29.21 3.44 7.50
CA ASP A 561 29.01 4.54 8.45
C ASP A 561 28.31 5.71 7.76
N TRP A 562 28.78 6.10 6.57
CA TRP A 562 28.14 7.13 5.76
C TRP A 562 26.67 6.79 5.46
N VAL A 563 26.42 5.57 5.00
CA VAL A 563 25.06 5.08 4.71
C VAL A 563 24.17 5.12 5.96
N SER A 564 24.70 4.69 7.11
CA SER A 564 23.93 4.65 8.37
C SER A 564 23.59 6.05 8.87
N ILE A 565 24.55 6.97 8.87
CA ILE A 565 24.33 8.36 9.27
C ILE A 565 23.30 9.02 8.33
N SER A 566 23.44 8.81 7.03
CA SER A 566 22.47 9.32 6.05
C SER A 566 21.06 8.76 6.26
N ALA A 567 20.93 7.47 6.61
CA ALA A 567 19.65 6.83 6.90
C ALA A 567 18.97 7.44 8.14
N PHE A 568 19.73 7.81 9.17
CA PHE A 568 19.16 8.50 10.33
C PHE A 568 18.54 9.87 9.97
N PHE A 569 19.08 10.58 8.99
CA PHE A 569 18.46 11.80 8.47
C PHE A 569 17.15 11.54 7.72
N ILE A 570 16.95 10.34 7.12
CA ILE A 570 15.62 9.93 6.64
C ILE A 570 14.64 9.90 7.83
N GLY A 571 15.04 9.30 8.96
CA GLY A 571 14.22 9.31 10.18
C GLY A 571 13.87 10.71 10.64
N VAL A 572 14.83 11.64 10.65
CA VAL A 572 14.59 13.05 11.00
C VAL A 572 13.58 13.70 10.05
N SER A 573 13.66 13.41 8.75
CA SER A 573 12.69 13.94 7.77
C SER A 573 11.27 13.48 8.07
N MET A 574 11.10 12.21 8.50
CA MET A 574 9.80 11.66 8.90
C MET A 574 9.25 12.34 10.16
N LEU A 575 10.11 12.73 11.11
CA LEU A 575 9.70 13.51 12.28
C LEU A 575 9.22 14.91 11.90
N ILE A 576 9.84 15.54 10.89
CA ILE A 576 9.36 16.85 10.35
C ILE A 576 7.98 16.67 9.71
N PHE A 577 7.76 15.59 8.95
CA PHE A 577 6.45 15.26 8.39
C PHE A 577 5.41 15.06 9.49
N LEU A 578 5.70 14.21 10.47
CA LEU A 578 4.80 13.94 11.60
C LEU A 578 4.45 15.23 12.35
N TRP A 579 5.44 16.08 12.58
CA TRP A 579 5.21 17.40 13.20
C TRP A 579 4.30 18.28 12.33
N ASN A 580 4.47 18.28 11.02
CA ASN A 580 3.59 19.02 10.11
C ASN A 580 2.14 18.54 10.21
N VAL A 581 1.92 17.22 10.25
CA VAL A 581 0.59 16.61 10.42
C VAL A 581 -0.02 17.01 11.78
N ILE A 582 0.70 16.80 12.89
CA ILE A 582 0.21 17.12 14.24
C ILE A 582 -0.13 18.61 14.33
N ARG A 583 0.77 19.49 13.88
CA ARG A 583 0.57 20.93 13.90
C ARG A 583 -0.69 21.32 13.10
N SER A 584 -0.92 20.73 11.94
CA SER A 584 -2.00 21.10 11.06
C SER A 584 -3.36 20.53 11.50
N LEU A 585 -3.40 19.29 12.00
CA LEU A 585 -4.65 18.61 12.36
C LEU A 585 -5.05 18.82 13.82
N VAL A 586 -4.11 19.08 14.71
CA VAL A 586 -4.37 19.15 16.16
C VAL A 586 -4.21 20.58 16.69
N ILE A 587 -3.10 21.27 16.34
CA ILE A 587 -2.72 22.52 17.01
C ILE A 587 -3.31 23.75 16.32
N LYS A 588 -3.05 23.95 15.02
CA LYS A 588 -3.43 25.18 14.31
C LYS A 588 -4.75 25.13 13.56
N ARG A 589 -5.14 23.99 13.04
CA ARG A 589 -6.43 23.73 12.38
C ARG A 589 -6.91 24.83 11.43
N VAL A 590 -6.03 25.29 10.54
CA VAL A 590 -6.42 26.29 9.54
C VAL A 590 -7.26 25.60 8.46
N PRO A 591 -8.52 26.03 8.23
CA PRO A 591 -9.35 25.44 7.19
C PRO A 591 -8.70 25.55 5.81
N GLU A 592 -8.88 24.52 4.98
CA GLU A 592 -8.41 24.53 3.61
C GLU A 592 -9.49 25.05 2.66
N GLU A 593 -9.06 25.71 1.60
CA GLU A 593 -9.93 26.12 0.51
C GLU A 593 -10.47 24.90 -0.27
N ALA A 594 -11.61 25.08 -0.95
CA ALA A 594 -12.19 24.00 -1.76
C ALA A 594 -11.23 23.53 -2.86
N ASN A 595 -10.50 24.45 -3.49
CA ASN A 595 -9.58 24.16 -4.58
C ASN A 595 -8.28 24.96 -4.52
N PRO A 596 -7.37 24.65 -3.56
CA PRO A 596 -6.14 25.42 -3.36
C PRO A 596 -5.17 25.31 -4.52
N TRP A 597 -5.28 24.27 -5.32
CA TRP A 597 -4.40 24.00 -6.45
C TRP A 597 -4.90 24.54 -7.78
N GLN A 598 -6.13 25.05 -7.83
CA GLN A 598 -6.84 25.38 -9.08
C GLN A 598 -6.89 24.15 -10.02
N SER A 599 -7.15 23.00 -9.43
CA SER A 599 -7.33 21.75 -10.17
C SER A 599 -8.65 21.76 -10.91
N LYS A 600 -8.68 21.13 -12.08
CA LYS A 600 -9.90 20.90 -12.87
C LYS A 600 -10.50 19.51 -12.62
N SER A 601 -9.88 18.72 -11.76
CA SER A 601 -10.36 17.40 -11.39
C SER A 601 -11.66 17.50 -10.57
N PRO A 602 -12.61 16.55 -10.75
CA PRO A 602 -13.95 16.61 -10.13
C PRO A 602 -13.94 16.75 -8.62
N GLU A 603 -13.04 16.07 -7.92
CA GLU A 603 -12.98 16.12 -6.45
C GLU A 603 -12.64 17.51 -5.90
N PHE A 604 -11.96 18.35 -6.68
CA PHE A 604 -11.66 19.74 -6.28
C PHE A 604 -12.77 20.73 -6.64
N GLN A 605 -13.79 20.30 -7.36
CA GLN A 605 -14.99 21.13 -7.62
C GLN A 605 -16.00 21.02 -6.47
N LEU A 606 -15.83 20.06 -5.58
CA LEU A 606 -16.65 19.86 -4.39
C LEU A 606 -16.17 20.76 -3.22
N PRO A 607 -17.05 21.09 -2.24
CA PRO A 607 -16.65 21.86 -1.05
C PRO A 607 -15.65 21.11 -0.17
N THR A 608 -14.96 21.84 0.73
CA THR A 608 -14.07 21.29 1.74
C THR A 608 -14.53 21.72 3.14
N PRO A 609 -14.80 20.80 4.08
CA PRO A 609 -14.79 19.35 3.92
C PRO A 609 -15.87 18.85 2.96
N LEU A 610 -15.68 17.61 2.46
CA LEU A 610 -16.69 16.98 1.61
C LEU A 610 -18.03 16.82 2.33
N PRO A 611 -19.18 17.00 1.63
CA PRO A 611 -20.49 16.73 2.19
C PRO A 611 -20.66 15.24 2.50
N ALA A 612 -21.67 14.92 3.30
CA ALA A 612 -22.01 13.53 3.61
C ALA A 612 -22.32 12.72 2.33
N TYR A 613 -22.93 13.37 1.36
CA TYR A 613 -23.17 12.85 0.00
C TYR A 613 -22.14 13.43 -0.94
N ASP A 614 -21.43 12.62 -1.70
CA ASP A 614 -20.40 13.08 -2.61
C ASP A 614 -20.99 13.95 -3.71
N PHE A 615 -22.08 13.50 -4.34
CA PHE A 615 -22.78 14.22 -5.40
C PHE A 615 -24.31 14.17 -5.17
N VAL A 616 -24.97 15.32 -5.27
CA VAL A 616 -26.44 15.43 -5.30
C VAL A 616 -26.94 15.10 -6.71
N GLU A 617 -26.24 15.62 -7.71
CA GLU A 617 -26.49 15.39 -9.14
C GLU A 617 -25.22 14.83 -9.80
N TRP A 618 -25.37 14.21 -10.97
CA TRP A 618 -24.21 13.74 -11.72
C TRP A 618 -23.30 14.94 -12.09
N PRO A 619 -21.98 14.83 -11.89
CA PRO A 619 -21.07 15.87 -12.30
C PRO A 619 -21.08 16.04 -13.83
N ASP A 620 -20.92 17.27 -14.30
CA ASP A 620 -20.73 17.53 -15.73
C ASP A 620 -19.35 16.99 -16.19
N ILE A 621 -19.38 16.10 -17.16
CA ILE A 621 -18.19 15.48 -17.72
C ILE A 621 -17.75 16.25 -18.95
N GLY A 622 -16.72 17.07 -18.78
CA GLY A 622 -16.10 17.80 -19.89
C GLY A 622 -15.58 16.89 -21.02
N PRO A 623 -15.35 17.44 -22.22
CA PRO A 623 -14.90 16.67 -23.39
C PRO A 623 -13.50 16.08 -23.24
N GLU A 624 -12.63 16.74 -22.46
CA GLU A 624 -11.22 16.38 -22.26
C GLU A 624 -10.92 16.18 -20.77
N PRO A 625 -10.16 15.14 -20.39
CA PRO A 625 -9.83 14.89 -18.98
C PRO A 625 -8.88 15.93 -18.37
N TYR A 626 -8.04 16.60 -19.18
CA TYR A 626 -7.01 17.53 -18.70
C TYR A 626 -7.00 18.86 -19.49
N PRO A 627 -8.03 19.72 -19.41
CA PRO A 627 -8.16 20.95 -20.20
C PRO A 627 -7.30 22.10 -19.65
N TYR A 628 -6.09 21.83 -19.14
CA TYR A 628 -5.17 22.86 -18.67
C TYR A 628 -4.48 23.57 -19.83
N GLY A 629 -4.44 24.91 -19.75
CA GLY A 629 -3.79 25.74 -20.76
C GLY A 629 -4.53 25.87 -22.10
N VAL A 630 -5.68 25.21 -22.25
CA VAL A 630 -6.58 25.40 -23.40
C VAL A 630 -7.52 26.55 -23.07
N PRO A 631 -7.68 27.58 -23.95
CA PRO A 631 -8.72 28.59 -23.77
C PRO A 631 -10.07 27.87 -23.71
N GLN A 632 -10.86 28.13 -22.67
CA GLN A 632 -12.25 27.66 -22.65
C GLN A 632 -13.01 28.47 -23.71
N GLU A 633 -13.61 27.80 -24.66
CA GLU A 633 -14.64 28.42 -25.48
C GLU A 633 -15.74 28.90 -24.55
N GLN A 634 -16.01 30.20 -24.52
CA GLN A 634 -17.12 30.73 -23.74
C GLN A 634 -18.40 30.11 -24.33
N PRO A 635 -19.30 29.61 -23.46
CA PRO A 635 -20.58 29.13 -23.95
C PRO A 635 -21.25 30.24 -24.78
N PRO A 636 -21.89 29.92 -25.91
CA PRO A 636 -22.57 30.91 -26.73
C PRO A 636 -23.55 31.71 -25.88
N GLY A 637 -23.29 33.01 -25.68
CA GLY A 637 -24.11 33.90 -24.86
C GLY A 637 -23.50 34.41 -23.56
N ALA A 638 -22.28 34.02 -23.16
CA ALA A 638 -21.59 34.65 -22.06
C ALA A 638 -21.10 36.05 -22.45
N LEU A 639 -21.66 37.11 -21.83
CA LEU A 639 -21.20 38.49 -21.98
C LEU A 639 -19.73 38.59 -21.55
N ALA A 640 -18.89 39.18 -22.41
CA ALA A 640 -17.51 39.44 -22.08
C ALA A 640 -17.42 40.29 -20.81
N PRO A 641 -16.49 40.00 -19.87
CA PRO A 641 -16.28 40.87 -18.71
C PRO A 641 -15.94 42.27 -19.24
N VAL A 642 -16.75 43.26 -18.84
CA VAL A 642 -16.50 44.67 -19.14
C VAL A 642 -15.10 45.02 -18.60
N GLY A 643 -14.18 45.36 -19.49
CA GLY A 643 -12.82 45.65 -19.18
C GLY A 643 -12.70 46.78 -18.15
N GLY A 644 -12.14 46.47 -16.97
CA GLY A 644 -11.55 47.48 -16.11
C GLY A 644 -10.19 47.85 -16.66
N ALA A 645 -10.11 49.02 -17.23
CA ALA A 645 -8.86 49.70 -17.58
C ALA A 645 -8.16 50.16 -16.30
N ALA A 646 -6.86 49.95 -16.24
CA ALA A 646 -5.72 50.54 -15.60
C ALA A 646 -4.85 49.55 -14.87
#